data_cf41888653a04fd2174605169b29c644
#
_entry.id   cf41888653a04fd2174605169b29c644
#
_cell.length_a   1.000
_cell.length_b   1.000
_cell.length_c   1.000
_cell.angle_alpha   90.00
_cell.angle_beta   90.00
_cell.angle_gamma   90.00
#
_symmetry.space_group_name_H-M   'P 1'
#
loop_
_entity.id
_entity.type
_entity.pdbx_description
1 polymer ?
#
loop_
_entity_poly.entity_id
_entity_poly.type
_entity_poly.pdbx_seq_one_letter_code
_entity_poly.pdbx_strand_id
1 'polypeptide(L)'
;MDTRQQDIAKSRRRAGVVRIGGASGFWGDSSLAAPQLVASGAIDYLVFDYLAELTMSILAGARLKRPEAGHATDFVDVAMKSVLREVAARGIRVVSNAGGVNPHGCARALAALAAEQGVELSIAVVEGDDVMPLLPALREEGVREIHRGAPLPQKVLSANAYLGAAPIRAALDAGAQVVITGRCVDSAVTLGVLMHEFGWADDDYDRLAGGSLAGHVIECGCQATGGLYTDWETVPDWPGIGYPIVECEADGSFVVGKPAGTGGKVTPAVVAEQMLYEIGDPAAYLLPDVVCDFTAVTMASVGEHRVQVRGARGRAPGPAYKVSATFAEGFRSSAQLTIVGFDAAAKARRTGDAILARTRSMFGRLGWPDYSATLVEVLGAEGCYGPHARDGALATREAVLRVSATHPLREALELFAREIAPAGTSWACGTTGASGRPSVSPSIRQYAFLLDKARVAPTVVIGEQRIAVPAAAHAPQTNAPAPQTNAPAPQPDAPVPQPDASAPVGPSPDDERIEVPLIRIAHARSGDKGDTSNIGLVARRPELLVVLREQVTAERVAAWLAHLVQGPVTRYEVPGIHALNFVCERALGGGGMASLRNDPLGKGMAQILLSIPVRVAPGLLDADPLSPEGPAQPEARST
;
A
#
# COMPACT_ATOMS: atom_id res chain seq x y z
N MET A 1 -20.79 34.93 -10.18
CA MET A 1 -20.28 34.13 -9.05
C MET A 1 -21.02 34.59 -7.81
N ASP A 2 -21.70 33.68 -7.15
CA ASP A 2 -22.49 33.99 -5.96
C ASP A 2 -21.56 34.30 -4.79
N THR A 3 -21.52 35.57 -4.38
CA THR A 3 -20.75 36.09 -3.25
C THR A 3 -20.98 35.29 -1.96
N ARG A 4 -22.15 34.69 -1.79
CA ARG A 4 -22.49 33.82 -0.67
C ARG A 4 -21.63 32.53 -0.61
N GLN A 5 -21.28 31.95 -1.75
CA GLN A 5 -20.44 30.73 -1.76
C GLN A 5 -18.98 31.04 -1.48
N GLN A 6 -18.48 32.19 -1.97
CA GLN A 6 -17.13 32.67 -1.62
C GLN A 6 -17.01 33.03 -0.13
N ASP A 7 -18.07 33.58 0.45
CA ASP A 7 -18.11 33.92 1.87
C ASP A 7 -18.23 32.66 2.76
N ILE A 8 -18.89 31.60 2.31
CA ILE A 8 -18.95 30.32 3.00
C ILE A 8 -17.56 29.63 2.98
N ALA A 9 -16.85 29.64 1.86
CA ALA A 9 -15.50 29.11 1.75
C ALA A 9 -14.51 29.92 2.62
N LYS A 10 -14.58 31.24 2.60
CA LYS A 10 -13.79 32.15 3.46
C LYS A 10 -14.14 32.01 4.96
N SER A 11 -15.41 31.80 5.29
CA SER A 11 -15.86 31.59 6.67
C SER A 11 -15.40 30.23 7.23
N ARG A 12 -15.32 29.20 6.39
CA ARG A 12 -14.80 27.87 6.76
C ARG A 12 -13.28 27.90 7.00
N ARG A 13 -12.50 28.63 6.18
CA ARG A 13 -11.06 28.88 6.41
C ARG A 13 -10.79 29.65 7.71
N ARG A 14 -11.70 30.48 8.15
CA ARG A 14 -11.62 31.17 9.47
C ARG A 14 -11.77 30.22 10.66
N ALA A 15 -12.29 29.01 10.47
CA ALA A 15 -12.43 28.01 11.53
C ALA A 15 -11.16 27.21 11.81
N GLY A 16 -10.07 27.43 11.05
CA GLY A 16 -8.78 26.77 11.31
C GLY A 16 -8.73 25.28 10.97
N VAL A 17 -9.69 24.76 10.19
CA VAL A 17 -9.77 23.34 9.77
C VAL A 17 -9.73 23.26 8.25
N VAL A 18 -8.90 22.36 7.71
CA VAL A 18 -8.80 22.04 6.27
C VAL A 18 -9.34 20.64 6.02
N ARG A 19 -10.27 20.49 5.06
CA ARG A 19 -10.92 19.22 4.72
C ARG A 19 -10.42 18.69 3.40
N ILE A 20 -9.86 17.49 3.42
CA ILE A 20 -9.24 16.87 2.25
C ILE A 20 -9.91 15.52 2.01
N GLY A 21 -10.46 15.31 0.81
CA GLY A 21 -11.01 14.04 0.37
C GLY A 21 -10.00 13.25 -0.45
N GLY A 22 -9.73 11.99 -0.08
CA GLY A 22 -8.89 11.06 -0.83
C GLY A 22 -9.71 10.32 -1.88
N ALA A 23 -9.52 10.62 -3.16
CA ALA A 23 -10.38 10.15 -4.25
C ALA A 23 -9.86 8.94 -5.03
N SER A 24 -8.70 8.43 -4.70
CA SER A 24 -8.14 7.19 -5.27
C SER A 24 -6.99 6.68 -4.44
N GLY A 25 -6.78 5.36 -4.45
CA GLY A 25 -5.60 4.71 -3.89
C GLY A 25 -4.70 4.06 -4.94
N PHE A 26 -5.10 4.04 -6.21
CA PHE A 26 -4.29 3.51 -7.32
C PHE A 26 -4.88 3.89 -8.68
N TRP A 27 -4.11 3.76 -9.76
CA TRP A 27 -4.62 3.92 -11.13
C TRP A 27 -5.55 2.76 -11.49
N GLY A 28 -6.83 3.08 -11.72
CA GLY A 28 -7.91 2.11 -11.95
C GLY A 28 -8.85 1.95 -10.75
N ASP A 29 -8.77 2.81 -9.75
CA ASP A 29 -9.72 2.86 -8.64
C ASP A 29 -11.11 3.35 -9.12
N SER A 30 -12.09 3.34 -8.24
CA SER A 30 -13.50 3.56 -8.59
C SER A 30 -13.78 4.95 -9.15
N SER A 31 -14.55 4.98 -10.24
CA SER A 31 -15.09 6.21 -10.80
C SER A 31 -16.10 6.93 -9.89
N LEU A 32 -16.57 6.29 -8.83
CA LEU A 32 -17.51 6.86 -7.85
C LEU A 32 -16.84 7.78 -6.84
N ALA A 33 -15.54 7.67 -6.63
CA ALA A 33 -14.81 8.36 -5.56
C ALA A 33 -14.93 9.89 -5.66
N ALA A 34 -14.50 10.48 -6.75
CA ALA A 34 -14.53 11.93 -6.93
C ALA A 34 -15.96 12.51 -6.90
N PRO A 35 -16.95 11.95 -7.63
CA PRO A 35 -18.34 12.39 -7.53
C PRO A 35 -18.91 12.33 -6.10
N GLN A 36 -18.65 11.24 -5.37
CA GLN A 36 -19.13 11.05 -4.01
C GLN A 36 -18.56 12.11 -3.05
N LEU A 37 -17.25 12.34 -3.11
CA LEU A 37 -16.58 13.32 -2.27
C LEU A 37 -17.02 14.75 -2.60
N VAL A 38 -17.09 15.12 -3.88
CA VAL A 38 -17.53 16.45 -4.32
C VAL A 38 -18.99 16.69 -3.95
N ALA A 39 -19.89 15.71 -4.19
CA ALA A 39 -21.31 15.81 -3.86
C ALA A 39 -21.55 15.98 -2.36
N SER A 40 -20.68 15.47 -1.49
CA SER A 40 -20.80 15.63 -0.04
C SER A 40 -20.80 17.09 0.42
N GLY A 41 -20.19 17.99 -0.35
CA GLY A 41 -20.00 19.39 0.01
C GLY A 41 -19.10 19.63 1.22
N ALA A 42 -18.41 18.60 1.70
CA ALA A 42 -17.66 18.61 2.95
C ALA A 42 -16.14 18.73 2.76
N ILE A 43 -15.65 19.00 1.53
CA ILE A 43 -14.22 19.09 1.22
C ILE A 43 -13.81 20.46 0.68
N ASP A 44 -12.60 20.87 1.00
CA ASP A 44 -11.91 22.04 0.46
C ASP A 44 -10.92 21.63 -0.64
N TYR A 45 -10.38 20.42 -0.53
CA TYR A 45 -9.43 19.80 -1.46
C TYR A 45 -9.83 18.38 -1.84
N LEU A 46 -9.50 18.03 -3.07
CA LEU A 46 -9.62 16.68 -3.61
C LEU A 46 -8.22 16.19 -3.98
N VAL A 47 -7.77 15.09 -3.38
CA VAL A 47 -6.45 14.51 -3.66
C VAL A 47 -6.59 13.16 -4.32
N PHE A 48 -5.63 12.84 -5.20
CA PHE A 48 -5.56 11.57 -5.92
C PHE A 48 -4.15 11.01 -5.85
N ASP A 49 -4.05 9.77 -5.39
CA ASP A 49 -2.83 8.98 -5.49
C ASP A 49 -3.04 7.85 -6.51
N TYR A 50 -2.25 7.86 -7.59
CA TYR A 50 -2.32 6.91 -8.68
C TYR A 50 -1.06 6.09 -8.85
N LEU A 51 0.05 6.47 -8.20
CA LEU A 51 1.36 5.99 -8.58
C LEU A 51 1.94 4.99 -7.58
N ALA A 52 2.22 3.80 -8.11
CA ALA A 52 3.10 2.82 -7.53
C ALA A 52 4.22 2.49 -8.54
N GLU A 53 5.23 1.74 -8.14
CA GLU A 53 6.36 1.36 -8.99
C GLU A 53 5.91 0.61 -10.26
N LEU A 54 4.91 -0.27 -10.14
CA LEU A 54 4.32 -0.96 -11.27
C LEU A 54 3.64 0.02 -12.24
N THR A 55 2.86 0.97 -11.70
CA THR A 55 2.20 2.01 -12.48
C THR A 55 3.21 2.83 -13.27
N MET A 56 4.30 3.27 -12.63
CA MET A 56 5.38 4.02 -13.29
C MET A 56 5.98 3.26 -14.47
N SER A 57 6.20 1.95 -14.33
CA SER A 57 6.74 1.13 -15.40
C SER A 57 5.76 0.96 -16.57
N ILE A 58 4.47 0.82 -16.28
CA ILE A 58 3.42 0.74 -17.31
C ILE A 58 3.34 2.06 -18.08
N LEU A 59 3.35 3.19 -17.38
CA LEU A 59 3.30 4.53 -17.96
C LEU A 59 4.56 4.82 -18.81
N ALA A 60 5.73 4.43 -18.34
CA ALA A 60 6.97 4.52 -19.13
C ALA A 60 6.87 3.70 -20.42
N GLY A 61 6.41 2.45 -20.32
CA GLY A 61 6.18 1.60 -21.49
C GLY A 61 5.14 2.16 -22.47
N ALA A 62 4.12 2.85 -21.97
CA ALA A 62 3.11 3.53 -22.80
C ALA A 62 3.72 4.73 -23.54
N ARG A 63 4.52 5.55 -22.85
CA ARG A 63 5.19 6.73 -23.40
C ARG A 63 6.19 6.38 -24.50
N LEU A 64 6.90 5.24 -24.37
CA LEU A 64 7.80 4.75 -25.43
C LEU A 64 7.07 4.42 -26.73
N LYS A 65 5.78 4.04 -26.67
CA LYS A 65 4.96 3.74 -27.84
C LYS A 65 4.27 4.98 -28.38
N ARG A 66 3.87 5.90 -27.52
CA ARG A 66 3.15 7.13 -27.84
C ARG A 66 3.68 8.27 -26.96
N PRO A 67 4.38 9.26 -27.51
CA PRO A 67 5.00 10.35 -26.73
C PRO A 67 4.03 11.17 -25.87
N GLU A 68 2.76 11.24 -26.26
CA GLU A 68 1.70 11.93 -25.51
C GLU A 68 1.20 11.12 -24.31
N ALA A 69 1.38 9.80 -24.29
CA ALA A 69 1.02 8.94 -23.17
C ALA A 69 2.03 9.08 -22.01
N GLY A 70 1.83 8.31 -20.94
CA GLY A 70 2.74 8.27 -19.79
C GLY A 70 2.19 8.96 -18.54
N HIS A 71 0.89 9.26 -18.50
CA HIS A 71 0.16 9.75 -17.33
C HIS A 71 -1.05 8.85 -17.06
N ALA A 72 -1.60 8.91 -15.85
CA ALA A 72 -2.79 8.16 -15.46
C ALA A 72 -4.03 8.78 -16.12
N THR A 73 -4.50 8.18 -17.21
CA THR A 73 -5.59 8.74 -18.03
C THR A 73 -6.91 8.83 -17.29
N ASP A 74 -7.17 7.94 -16.35
CA ASP A 74 -8.41 7.91 -15.56
C ASP A 74 -8.63 9.20 -14.76
N PHE A 75 -7.54 9.89 -14.38
CA PHE A 75 -7.63 11.19 -13.73
C PHE A 75 -8.40 12.20 -14.59
N VAL A 76 -8.07 12.29 -15.87
CA VAL A 76 -8.70 13.24 -16.80
C VAL A 76 -10.00 12.68 -17.36
N ASP A 77 -9.93 11.45 -17.94
CA ASP A 77 -11.00 10.90 -18.77
C ASP A 77 -12.20 10.40 -17.94
N VAL A 78 -11.99 10.11 -16.65
CA VAL A 78 -13.00 9.57 -15.75
C VAL A 78 -13.27 10.54 -14.59
N ALA A 79 -12.29 10.75 -13.70
CA ALA A 79 -12.49 11.48 -12.48
C ALA A 79 -12.81 12.96 -12.76
N MET A 80 -11.88 13.72 -13.34
CA MET A 80 -12.08 15.16 -13.58
C MET A 80 -13.21 15.41 -14.58
N LYS A 81 -13.37 14.58 -15.59
CA LYS A 81 -14.49 14.69 -16.54
C LYS A 81 -15.86 14.69 -15.85
N SER A 82 -15.99 13.94 -14.78
CA SER A 82 -17.25 13.80 -14.02
C SER A 82 -17.53 14.96 -13.05
N VAL A 83 -16.49 15.65 -12.54
CA VAL A 83 -16.65 16.62 -11.44
C VAL A 83 -16.12 18.02 -11.73
N LEU A 84 -15.45 18.25 -12.85
CA LEU A 84 -14.68 19.48 -13.11
C LEU A 84 -15.50 20.76 -12.94
N ARG A 85 -16.71 20.81 -13.48
CA ARG A 85 -17.60 21.97 -13.36
C ARG A 85 -17.97 22.26 -11.90
N GLU A 86 -18.23 21.21 -11.14
CA GLU A 86 -18.63 21.33 -9.74
C GLU A 86 -17.45 21.70 -8.86
N VAL A 87 -16.28 21.12 -9.11
CA VAL A 87 -15.00 21.46 -8.48
C VAL A 87 -14.70 22.95 -8.67
N ALA A 88 -14.79 23.46 -9.92
CA ALA A 88 -14.57 24.85 -10.23
C ALA A 88 -15.62 25.78 -9.59
N ALA A 89 -16.90 25.42 -9.68
CA ALA A 89 -18.00 26.22 -9.12
C ALA A 89 -17.93 26.34 -7.60
N ARG A 90 -17.46 25.30 -6.91
CA ARG A 90 -17.31 25.28 -5.44
C ARG A 90 -15.96 25.79 -4.95
N GLY A 91 -15.02 26.06 -5.85
CA GLY A 91 -13.67 26.49 -5.51
C GLY A 91 -12.85 25.41 -4.79
N ILE A 92 -13.17 24.12 -5.03
CA ILE A 92 -12.38 22.99 -4.54
C ILE A 92 -11.07 22.96 -5.33
N ARG A 93 -9.94 22.83 -4.63
CA ARG A 93 -8.64 22.64 -5.29
C ARG A 93 -8.31 21.16 -5.44
N VAL A 94 -7.49 20.82 -6.43
CA VAL A 94 -7.14 19.43 -6.75
C VAL A 94 -5.64 19.27 -6.74
N VAL A 95 -5.16 18.20 -6.10
CA VAL A 95 -3.74 17.78 -6.15
C VAL A 95 -3.66 16.32 -6.56
N SER A 96 -2.85 16.00 -7.56
CA SER A 96 -2.72 14.61 -8.03
C SER A 96 -1.31 14.32 -8.55
N ASN A 97 -0.83 13.11 -8.27
CA ASN A 97 0.37 12.56 -8.87
C ASN A 97 0.09 11.85 -10.22
N ALA A 98 -1.09 12.04 -10.80
CA ALA A 98 -1.50 11.43 -12.08
C ALA A 98 -0.57 11.72 -13.25
N GLY A 99 0.35 12.68 -13.13
CA GLY A 99 1.32 13.04 -14.17
C GLY A 99 2.25 11.90 -14.57
N GLY A 100 2.53 10.97 -13.67
CA GLY A 100 3.37 9.81 -13.96
C GLY A 100 4.72 10.20 -14.52
N VAL A 101 5.07 9.68 -15.71
CA VAL A 101 6.30 10.05 -16.44
C VAL A 101 6.08 11.16 -17.48
N ASN A 102 4.87 11.72 -17.56
CA ASN A 102 4.50 12.79 -18.49
C ASN A 102 3.50 13.80 -17.87
N PRO A 103 3.89 14.53 -16.81
CA PRO A 103 2.99 15.44 -16.12
C PRO A 103 2.48 16.57 -17.02
N HIS A 104 3.27 17.07 -17.98
CA HIS A 104 2.82 18.03 -18.98
C HIS A 104 1.77 17.46 -19.95
N GLY A 105 1.87 16.17 -20.31
CA GLY A 105 0.85 15.49 -21.10
C GLY A 105 -0.50 15.45 -20.36
N CYS A 106 -0.46 15.13 -19.08
CA CYS A 106 -1.62 15.15 -18.19
C CYS A 106 -2.25 16.56 -18.10
N ALA A 107 -1.43 17.60 -17.88
CA ALA A 107 -1.88 18.98 -17.80
C ALA A 107 -2.54 19.47 -19.10
N ARG A 108 -1.96 19.14 -20.27
CA ARG A 108 -2.57 19.47 -21.57
C ARG A 108 -3.91 18.77 -21.77
N ALA A 109 -4.00 17.48 -21.39
CA ALA A 109 -5.26 16.75 -21.49
C ALA A 109 -6.34 17.36 -20.59
N LEU A 110 -5.99 17.73 -19.36
CA LEU A 110 -6.92 18.40 -18.43
C LEU A 110 -7.32 19.79 -18.93
N ALA A 111 -6.40 20.58 -19.49
CA ALA A 111 -6.70 21.89 -20.06
C ALA A 111 -7.65 21.78 -21.27
N ALA A 112 -7.48 20.77 -22.11
CA ALA A 112 -8.40 20.49 -23.21
C ALA A 112 -9.81 20.14 -22.70
N LEU A 113 -9.91 19.29 -21.69
CA LEU A 113 -11.18 18.96 -21.04
C LEU A 113 -11.83 20.20 -20.41
N ALA A 114 -11.05 21.06 -19.77
CA ALA A 114 -11.55 22.29 -19.16
C ALA A 114 -12.13 23.25 -20.22
N ALA A 115 -11.43 23.41 -21.34
CA ALA A 115 -11.91 24.20 -22.49
C ALA A 115 -13.21 23.62 -23.09
N GLU A 116 -13.29 22.30 -23.25
CA GLU A 116 -14.51 21.60 -23.71
C GLU A 116 -15.69 21.87 -22.77
N GLN A 117 -15.45 21.89 -21.48
CA GLN A 117 -16.48 22.11 -20.46
C GLN A 117 -16.76 23.60 -20.17
N GLY A 118 -16.02 24.52 -20.78
CA GLY A 118 -16.15 25.96 -20.56
C GLY A 118 -15.69 26.40 -19.17
N VAL A 119 -14.66 25.73 -18.61
CA VAL A 119 -14.07 26.02 -17.29
C VAL A 119 -12.67 26.57 -17.48
N GLU A 120 -12.37 27.70 -16.80
CA GLU A 120 -11.01 28.24 -16.72
C GLU A 120 -10.32 27.66 -15.47
N LEU A 121 -9.10 27.15 -15.65
CA LEU A 121 -8.29 26.56 -14.58
C LEU A 121 -6.85 27.07 -14.61
N SER A 122 -6.33 27.38 -13.42
CA SER A 122 -4.90 27.54 -13.19
C SER A 122 -4.29 26.18 -12.85
N ILE A 123 -3.57 25.59 -13.80
CA ILE A 123 -2.93 24.26 -13.66
C ILE A 123 -1.43 24.47 -13.46
N ALA A 124 -0.89 23.92 -12.37
CA ALA A 124 0.55 23.83 -12.15
C ALA A 124 1.05 22.40 -12.37
N VAL A 125 2.26 22.29 -12.91
CA VAL A 125 2.98 21.03 -13.10
C VAL A 125 4.21 21.05 -12.22
N VAL A 126 4.42 19.97 -11.45
CA VAL A 126 5.67 19.73 -10.71
C VAL A 126 6.56 18.81 -11.54
N GLU A 127 7.78 19.25 -11.79
CA GLU A 127 8.85 18.54 -12.51
C GLU A 127 10.03 18.25 -11.59
N GLY A 128 10.95 17.40 -12.04
CA GLY A 128 12.25 17.14 -11.41
C GLY A 128 12.36 15.78 -10.75
N ASP A 129 11.32 14.97 -10.76
CA ASP A 129 11.35 13.59 -10.28
C ASP A 129 12.08 12.64 -11.26
N ASP A 130 12.09 12.93 -12.57
CA ASP A 130 12.76 12.11 -13.58
C ASP A 130 14.28 12.24 -13.48
N VAL A 131 14.95 11.18 -13.03
CA VAL A 131 16.41 11.10 -12.90
C VAL A 131 17.05 10.21 -13.97
N MET A 132 16.32 9.80 -15.02
CA MET A 132 16.87 9.06 -16.15
C MET A 132 18.11 9.73 -16.78
N PRO A 133 18.16 11.07 -16.92
CA PRO A 133 19.35 11.75 -17.45
C PRO A 133 20.61 11.58 -16.58
N LEU A 134 20.46 11.30 -15.28
CA LEU A 134 21.59 11.12 -14.36
C LEU A 134 22.17 9.70 -14.36
N LEU A 135 21.45 8.71 -14.90
CA LEU A 135 21.85 7.29 -14.83
C LEU A 135 23.24 6.97 -15.40
N PRO A 136 23.70 7.59 -16.50
CA PRO A 136 25.06 7.34 -16.98
C PRO A 136 26.13 7.68 -15.93
N ALA A 137 26.06 8.87 -15.33
CA ALA A 137 26.99 9.30 -14.28
C ALA A 137 26.87 8.43 -13.02
N LEU A 138 25.63 8.13 -12.57
CA LEU A 138 25.38 7.26 -11.42
C LEU A 138 25.95 5.84 -11.60
N ARG A 139 25.99 5.36 -12.82
CA ARG A 139 26.57 4.06 -13.14
C ARG A 139 28.11 4.10 -13.03
N GLU A 140 28.73 5.16 -13.51
CA GLU A 140 30.20 5.40 -13.38
C GLU A 140 30.59 5.58 -11.90
N GLU A 141 29.79 6.25 -11.12
CA GLU A 141 29.93 6.41 -9.67
C GLU A 141 29.73 5.11 -8.89
N GLY A 142 29.22 4.06 -9.53
CA GLY A 142 29.04 2.74 -8.93
C GLY A 142 27.85 2.66 -7.95
N VAL A 143 26.77 3.41 -8.18
CA VAL A 143 25.56 3.36 -7.35
C VAL A 143 25.02 1.94 -7.24
N ARG A 144 24.61 1.57 -6.03
CA ARG A 144 24.14 0.24 -5.67
C ARG A 144 22.69 0.26 -5.20
N GLU A 145 22.00 -0.86 -5.44
CA GLU A 145 20.66 -1.12 -4.90
C GLU A 145 20.71 -1.16 -3.35
N ILE A 146 19.72 -0.54 -2.69
CA ILE A 146 19.76 -0.30 -1.23
C ILE A 146 19.66 -1.55 -0.35
N HIS A 147 19.09 -2.66 -0.84
CA HIS A 147 18.88 -3.88 -0.05
C HIS A 147 19.87 -4.99 -0.41
N ARG A 148 20.17 -5.15 -1.69
CA ARG A 148 20.97 -6.27 -2.22
C ARG A 148 22.36 -5.87 -2.66
N GLY A 149 22.66 -4.57 -2.71
CA GLY A 149 23.93 -4.07 -3.20
C GLY A 149 24.20 -4.36 -4.68
N ALA A 150 23.18 -4.69 -5.46
CA ALA A 150 23.32 -4.98 -6.89
C ALA A 150 23.74 -3.74 -7.68
N PRO A 151 24.52 -3.90 -8.78
CA PRO A 151 24.88 -2.77 -9.65
C PRO A 151 23.67 -2.26 -10.44
N LEU A 152 23.71 -0.98 -10.85
CA LEU A 152 22.66 -0.36 -11.65
C LEU A 152 22.47 -1.08 -12.99
N PRO A 153 21.25 -1.53 -13.36
CA PRO A 153 20.99 -2.22 -14.61
C PRO A 153 21.37 -1.40 -15.85
N GLN A 154 21.82 -2.07 -16.91
CA GLN A 154 22.21 -1.39 -18.16
C GLN A 154 21.03 -0.73 -18.86
N LYS A 155 19.87 -1.41 -18.89
CA LYS A 155 18.63 -0.92 -19.50
C LYS A 155 17.61 -0.66 -18.43
N VAL A 156 17.26 0.61 -18.23
CA VAL A 156 16.27 1.09 -17.27
C VAL A 156 15.09 1.66 -18.06
N LEU A 157 13.88 1.39 -17.64
CA LEU A 157 12.64 1.85 -18.27
C LEU A 157 12.17 3.19 -17.70
N SER A 158 12.31 3.35 -16.40
CA SER A 158 12.01 4.58 -15.67
C SER A 158 12.91 4.68 -14.44
N ALA A 159 13.23 5.89 -14.01
CA ALA A 159 13.92 6.16 -12.76
C ALA A 159 13.41 7.50 -12.21
N ASN A 160 12.68 7.47 -11.10
CA ASN A 160 12.04 8.64 -10.54
C ASN A 160 12.35 8.78 -9.05
N ALA A 161 12.76 9.99 -8.66
CA ALA A 161 12.92 10.37 -7.27
C ALA A 161 11.54 10.58 -6.61
N TYR A 162 11.40 10.13 -5.37
CA TYR A 162 10.19 10.39 -4.58
C TYR A 162 10.29 11.80 -4.01
N LEU A 163 9.71 12.77 -4.73
CA LEU A 163 9.68 14.16 -4.28
C LEU A 163 8.82 14.32 -3.01
N GLY A 164 9.12 15.34 -2.23
CA GLY A 164 8.34 15.73 -1.06
C GLY A 164 7.20 16.69 -1.37
N ALA A 165 6.67 17.30 -0.33
CA ALA A 165 5.51 18.20 -0.36
C ALA A 165 5.85 19.65 -0.76
N ALA A 166 7.10 20.09 -0.59
CA ALA A 166 7.49 21.48 -0.84
C ALA A 166 7.16 21.99 -2.25
N PRO A 167 7.32 21.23 -3.36
CA PRO A 167 6.91 21.69 -4.68
C PRO A 167 5.39 21.85 -4.81
N ILE A 168 4.59 21.01 -4.13
CA ILE A 168 3.13 21.11 -4.14
C ILE A 168 2.70 22.37 -3.39
N ARG A 169 3.29 22.66 -2.22
CA ARG A 169 3.08 23.91 -1.50
C ARG A 169 3.38 25.11 -2.41
N ALA A 170 4.55 25.14 -3.05
CA ALA A 170 4.96 26.24 -3.93
C ALA A 170 3.99 26.44 -5.10
N ALA A 171 3.44 25.39 -5.67
CA ALA A 171 2.43 25.45 -6.72
C ALA A 171 1.11 26.09 -6.22
N LEU A 172 0.66 25.68 -5.03
CA LEU A 172 -0.53 26.24 -4.39
C LEU A 172 -0.35 27.70 -3.97
N ASP A 173 0.84 28.07 -3.47
CA ASP A 173 1.23 29.45 -3.12
C ASP A 173 1.25 30.35 -4.37
N ALA A 174 1.62 29.81 -5.53
CA ALA A 174 1.55 30.49 -6.81
C ALA A 174 0.12 30.61 -7.37
N GLY A 175 -0.89 30.12 -6.66
CA GLY A 175 -2.30 30.25 -7.01
C GLY A 175 -2.87 29.14 -7.89
N ALA A 176 -2.21 27.99 -7.99
CA ALA A 176 -2.74 26.86 -8.72
C ALA A 176 -4.07 26.37 -8.14
N GLN A 177 -5.03 26.10 -9.00
CA GLN A 177 -6.30 25.43 -8.67
C GLN A 177 -6.14 23.90 -8.80
N VAL A 178 -5.31 23.47 -9.74
CA VAL A 178 -4.96 22.07 -9.93
C VAL A 178 -3.44 21.92 -9.95
N VAL A 179 -2.90 21.02 -9.13
CA VAL A 179 -1.48 20.65 -9.12
C VAL A 179 -1.32 19.23 -9.63
N ILE A 180 -0.52 19.06 -10.68
CA ILE A 180 -0.19 17.75 -11.27
C ILE A 180 1.29 17.50 -11.03
N THR A 181 1.61 16.36 -10.38
CA THR A 181 3.00 15.95 -10.17
C THR A 181 3.34 14.67 -10.94
N GLY A 182 4.64 14.43 -11.16
CA GLY A 182 5.19 13.11 -11.40
C GLY A 182 5.26 12.30 -10.10
N ARG A 183 6.33 11.52 -9.91
CA ARG A 183 6.50 10.70 -8.69
C ARG A 183 6.82 11.56 -7.49
N CYS A 184 6.01 11.46 -6.48
CA CYS A 184 6.25 11.99 -5.14
C CYS A 184 5.96 10.89 -4.10
N VAL A 185 6.27 11.12 -2.82
CA VAL A 185 5.75 10.24 -1.76
C VAL A 185 4.24 10.41 -1.68
N ASP A 186 3.54 9.33 -1.41
CA ASP A 186 2.08 9.24 -1.54
C ASP A 186 1.37 10.26 -0.64
N SER A 187 1.85 10.45 0.59
CA SER A 187 1.35 11.45 1.52
C SER A 187 1.63 12.92 1.12
N ALA A 188 2.54 13.19 0.18
CA ALA A 188 2.92 14.55 -0.22
C ALA A 188 1.76 15.33 -0.83
N VAL A 189 0.84 14.66 -1.54
CA VAL A 189 -0.34 15.31 -2.14
C VAL A 189 -1.27 15.93 -1.09
N THR A 190 -1.25 15.40 0.13
CA THR A 190 -1.98 15.92 1.30
C THR A 190 -1.12 16.90 2.10
N LEU A 191 0.12 16.51 2.42
CA LEU A 191 1.03 17.34 3.20
C LEU A 191 1.27 18.72 2.55
N GLY A 192 1.44 18.77 1.22
CA GLY A 192 1.65 20.03 0.49
C GLY A 192 0.46 20.99 0.61
N VAL A 193 -0.76 20.46 0.66
CA VAL A 193 -1.98 21.23 0.94
C VAL A 193 -1.93 21.84 2.34
N LEU A 194 -1.58 21.04 3.35
CA LEU A 194 -1.55 21.49 4.75
C LEU A 194 -0.44 22.51 5.00
N MET A 195 0.74 22.32 4.40
CA MET A 195 1.83 23.30 4.44
C MET A 195 1.40 24.65 3.83
N HIS A 196 0.66 24.62 2.72
CA HIS A 196 0.11 25.82 2.08
C HIS A 196 -0.94 26.51 2.95
N GLU A 197 -1.94 25.78 3.43
CA GLU A 197 -3.09 26.38 4.12
C GLU A 197 -2.75 26.89 5.53
N PHE A 198 -1.87 26.19 6.24
CA PHE A 198 -1.47 26.56 7.60
C PHE A 198 -0.16 27.35 7.67
N GLY A 199 0.54 27.51 6.54
CA GLY A 199 1.82 28.21 6.48
C GLY A 199 2.91 27.51 7.30
N TRP A 200 2.90 26.17 7.38
CA TRP A 200 3.91 25.44 8.12
C TRP A 200 5.29 25.61 7.51
N ALA A 201 6.29 25.85 8.35
CA ALA A 201 7.67 25.93 7.94
C ALA A 201 8.25 24.53 7.64
N ASP A 202 9.36 24.49 6.90
CA ASP A 202 10.02 23.23 6.51
C ASP A 202 10.66 22.49 7.69
N ASP A 203 10.76 23.14 8.85
CA ASP A 203 11.29 22.62 10.12
C ASP A 203 10.22 22.44 11.22
N ASP A 204 8.95 22.64 10.89
CA ASP A 204 7.81 22.34 11.78
C ASP A 204 7.56 20.81 11.85
N TYR A 205 8.58 20.02 12.19
CA TYR A 205 8.61 18.57 11.99
C TYR A 205 7.44 17.80 12.61
N ASP A 206 6.97 18.17 13.80
CA ASP A 206 5.82 17.51 14.44
C ASP A 206 4.53 17.70 13.61
N ARG A 207 4.33 18.91 13.08
CA ARG A 207 3.19 19.21 12.19
C ARG A 207 3.32 18.52 10.86
N LEU A 208 4.54 18.50 10.28
CA LEU A 208 4.81 17.78 9.03
C LEU A 208 4.56 16.27 9.20
N ALA A 209 4.92 15.69 10.35
CA ALA A 209 4.63 14.30 10.64
C ALA A 209 3.12 14.03 10.78
N GLY A 210 2.37 14.93 11.43
CA GLY A 210 0.91 14.86 11.51
C GLY A 210 0.24 14.94 10.15
N GLY A 211 0.65 15.89 9.31
CA GLY A 211 0.15 16.06 7.95
C GLY A 211 0.51 14.89 7.04
N SER A 212 1.73 14.33 7.20
CA SER A 212 2.14 13.11 6.49
C SER A 212 1.28 11.91 6.90
N LEU A 213 0.97 11.77 8.20
CA LEU A 213 0.09 10.70 8.68
C LEU A 213 -1.34 10.86 8.14
N ALA A 214 -1.87 12.09 8.07
CA ALA A 214 -3.18 12.35 7.46
C ALA A 214 -3.21 11.90 5.99
N GLY A 215 -2.14 12.21 5.22
CA GLY A 215 -1.98 11.75 3.85
C GLY A 215 -1.90 10.24 3.75
N HIS A 216 -1.07 9.60 4.58
CA HIS A 216 -0.91 8.15 4.62
C HIS A 216 -2.22 7.42 4.94
N VAL A 217 -3.07 7.97 5.80
CA VAL A 217 -4.36 7.37 6.12
C VAL A 217 -5.33 7.39 4.93
N ILE A 218 -5.30 8.43 4.07
CA ILE A 218 -6.27 8.56 2.98
C ILE A 218 -5.74 8.14 1.60
N GLU A 219 -4.43 7.89 1.45
CA GLU A 219 -3.80 7.55 0.16
C GLU A 219 -4.33 6.25 -0.45
N CYS A 220 -4.79 5.31 0.38
CA CYS A 220 -5.33 4.02 -0.06
C CYS A 220 -6.86 3.98 -0.17
N GLY A 221 -7.53 5.11 -0.34
CA GLY A 221 -8.97 5.20 -0.56
C GLY A 221 -9.78 4.54 0.56
N CYS A 222 -10.71 3.68 0.22
CA CYS A 222 -11.66 3.08 1.16
C CYS A 222 -11.03 2.18 2.24
N GLN A 223 -9.72 1.92 2.21
CA GLN A 223 -9.07 1.17 3.29
C GLN A 223 -9.20 1.89 4.65
N ALA A 224 -9.25 3.22 4.65
CA ALA A 224 -9.48 4.00 5.87
C ALA A 224 -10.94 4.04 6.32
N THR A 225 -11.86 3.54 5.51
CA THR A 225 -13.30 3.56 5.77
C THR A 225 -13.92 2.16 5.81
N GLY A 226 -13.12 1.13 6.06
CA GLY A 226 -13.55 -0.25 6.27
C GLY A 226 -13.24 -1.20 5.11
N GLY A 227 -12.68 -0.72 4.00
CA GLY A 227 -12.15 -1.59 2.95
C GLY A 227 -11.04 -2.48 3.49
N LEU A 228 -11.10 -3.78 3.21
CA LEU A 228 -10.13 -4.79 3.66
C LEU A 228 -9.99 -4.93 5.20
N TYR A 229 -10.94 -4.40 5.99
CA TYR A 229 -10.91 -4.51 7.44
C TYR A 229 -11.03 -5.96 7.91
N THR A 230 -10.30 -6.32 8.98
CA THR A 230 -10.31 -7.69 9.53
C THR A 230 -11.72 -8.17 9.86
N ASP A 231 -12.55 -7.35 10.51
CA ASP A 231 -13.94 -7.66 10.82
C ASP A 231 -14.89 -7.19 9.69
N TRP A 232 -14.64 -7.67 8.50
CA TRP A 232 -15.32 -7.28 7.26
C TRP A 232 -16.85 -7.42 7.33
N GLU A 233 -17.36 -8.38 8.09
CA GLU A 233 -18.81 -8.62 8.27
C GLU A 233 -19.52 -7.45 8.94
N THR A 234 -18.78 -6.63 9.71
CA THR A 234 -19.31 -5.46 10.41
C THR A 234 -19.33 -4.19 9.55
N VAL A 235 -18.83 -4.26 8.33
CA VAL A 235 -18.75 -3.12 7.40
C VAL A 235 -20.02 -3.09 6.53
N PRO A 236 -20.89 -2.10 6.67
CA PRO A 236 -22.16 -2.04 5.93
C PRO A 236 -21.97 -1.52 4.51
N ASP A 237 -22.90 -1.88 3.62
CA ASP A 237 -23.08 -1.34 2.28
C ASP A 237 -21.76 -1.22 1.47
N TRP A 238 -21.16 -2.34 1.14
CA TRP A 238 -19.93 -2.40 0.35
C TRP A 238 -20.04 -1.73 -1.03
N PRO A 239 -21.16 -1.89 -1.79
CA PRO A 239 -21.32 -1.17 -3.06
C PRO A 239 -21.29 0.35 -2.91
N GLY A 240 -21.80 0.87 -1.80
CA GLY A 240 -21.86 2.29 -1.48
C GLY A 240 -20.75 2.77 -0.54
N ILE A 241 -19.65 2.03 -0.38
CA ILE A 241 -18.57 2.38 0.55
C ILE A 241 -18.07 3.81 0.36
N GLY A 242 -17.96 4.57 1.44
CA GLY A 242 -17.56 5.98 1.43
C GLY A 242 -16.05 6.16 1.33
N TYR A 243 -15.61 7.05 0.45
CA TYR A 243 -14.20 7.45 0.36
C TYR A 243 -13.81 8.35 1.54
N PRO A 244 -12.54 8.30 2.00
CA PRO A 244 -12.14 8.99 3.22
C PRO A 244 -12.07 10.50 3.07
N ILE A 245 -12.40 11.19 4.16
CA ILE A 245 -12.18 12.62 4.35
C ILE A 245 -11.35 12.80 5.62
N VAL A 246 -10.31 13.62 5.57
CA VAL A 246 -9.60 14.10 6.76
C VAL A 246 -9.92 15.56 7.00
N GLU A 247 -10.24 15.90 8.24
CA GLU A 247 -10.39 17.26 8.73
C GLU A 247 -9.16 17.58 9.58
N CYS A 248 -8.23 18.35 9.02
CA CYS A 248 -6.93 18.62 9.61
C CYS A 248 -6.92 19.98 10.33
N GLU A 249 -6.25 20.02 11.47
CA GLU A 249 -6.05 21.22 12.30
C GLU A 249 -4.59 21.73 12.18
N ALA A 250 -4.38 22.99 12.53
CA ALA A 250 -3.09 23.67 12.39
C ALA A 250 -1.97 23.09 13.27
N ASP A 251 -2.31 22.29 14.29
CA ASP A 251 -1.35 21.60 15.16
C ASP A 251 -0.88 20.24 14.61
N GLY A 252 -1.42 19.82 13.45
CA GLY A 252 -1.12 18.54 12.80
C GLY A 252 -2.02 17.38 13.26
N SER A 253 -2.96 17.61 14.18
CA SER A 253 -4.01 16.64 14.49
C SER A 253 -5.10 16.63 13.42
N PHE A 254 -5.84 15.52 13.30
CA PHE A 254 -6.90 15.41 12.32
C PHE A 254 -8.01 14.45 12.74
N VAL A 255 -9.16 14.57 12.10
CA VAL A 255 -10.28 13.65 12.24
C VAL A 255 -10.50 12.93 10.90
N VAL A 256 -10.52 11.61 10.95
CA VAL A 256 -10.88 10.76 9.80
C VAL A 256 -12.39 10.56 9.79
N GLY A 257 -13.00 10.74 8.63
CA GLY A 257 -14.41 10.50 8.40
C GLY A 257 -14.69 10.04 6.97
N LYS A 258 -15.97 10.06 6.60
CA LYS A 258 -16.45 9.74 5.25
C LYS A 258 -17.70 10.56 4.94
N PRO A 259 -18.13 10.68 3.67
CA PRO A 259 -19.38 11.37 3.31
C PRO A 259 -20.59 10.76 4.05
N ALA A 260 -21.47 11.61 4.54
CA ALA A 260 -22.69 11.18 5.20
C ALA A 260 -23.57 10.36 4.24
N GLY A 261 -24.26 9.35 4.78
CA GLY A 261 -25.15 8.49 4.01
C GLY A 261 -24.47 7.47 3.10
N THR A 262 -23.13 7.35 3.14
CA THR A 262 -22.38 6.31 2.42
C THR A 262 -22.16 5.07 3.27
N GLY A 263 -21.91 3.93 2.62
CA GLY A 263 -21.47 2.69 3.25
C GLY A 263 -20.10 2.82 3.91
N GLY A 264 -19.58 1.69 4.39
CA GLY A 264 -18.28 1.67 5.09
C GLY A 264 -18.39 2.01 6.58
N LYS A 265 -17.24 1.90 7.26
CA LYS A 265 -17.14 2.03 8.72
C LYS A 265 -15.83 2.73 9.08
N VAL A 266 -15.89 3.79 9.89
CA VAL A 266 -14.70 4.48 10.42
C VAL A 266 -14.67 4.31 11.93
N THR A 267 -13.68 3.56 12.42
CA THR A 267 -13.44 3.31 13.84
C THR A 267 -11.93 3.37 14.13
N PRO A 268 -11.51 3.54 15.39
CA PRO A 268 -10.09 3.50 15.73
C PRO A 268 -9.36 2.26 15.18
N ALA A 269 -9.99 1.08 15.22
CA ALA A 269 -9.38 -0.15 14.71
C ALA A 269 -9.20 -0.13 13.17
N VAL A 270 -10.19 0.35 12.41
CA VAL A 270 -10.08 0.50 10.95
C VAL A 270 -8.96 1.47 10.58
N VAL A 271 -8.89 2.62 11.26
CA VAL A 271 -7.84 3.64 10.99
C VAL A 271 -6.47 3.13 11.43
N ALA A 272 -6.39 2.36 12.52
CA ALA A 272 -5.14 1.77 13.00
C ALA A 272 -4.59 0.71 12.02
N GLU A 273 -5.44 -0.13 11.43
CA GLU A 273 -5.02 -1.06 10.37
C GLU A 273 -4.45 -0.31 9.16
N GLN A 274 -5.07 0.80 8.75
CA GLN A 274 -4.57 1.61 7.65
C GLN A 274 -3.28 2.37 8.03
N MET A 275 -3.19 2.89 9.26
CA MET A 275 -1.98 3.56 9.72
C MET A 275 -0.76 2.65 9.69
N LEU A 276 -0.92 1.38 10.05
CA LEU A 276 0.18 0.40 10.08
C LEU A 276 0.48 -0.20 8.70
N TYR A 277 -0.41 -0.02 7.74
CA TYR A 277 -0.26 -0.56 6.40
C TYR A 277 0.97 0.04 5.70
N GLU A 278 1.88 -0.83 5.23
CA GLU A 278 3.12 -0.44 4.53
C GLU A 278 4.12 0.41 5.36
N ILE A 279 4.00 0.43 6.67
CA ILE A 279 4.97 1.07 7.57
C ILE A 279 6.11 0.09 7.90
N GLY A 280 7.35 0.55 7.77
CA GLY A 280 8.53 -0.16 8.25
C GLY A 280 8.73 0.04 9.75
N ASP A 281 9.77 0.78 10.15
CA ASP A 281 9.96 1.21 11.54
C ASP A 281 9.01 2.36 11.89
N PRO A 282 8.03 2.15 12.79
CA PRO A 282 7.08 3.19 13.19
C PRO A 282 7.74 4.38 13.91
N ALA A 283 8.91 4.19 14.53
CA ALA A 283 9.67 5.26 15.18
C ALA A 283 10.55 6.05 14.18
N ALA A 284 10.67 5.57 12.95
CA ALA A 284 11.54 6.16 11.93
C ALA A 284 10.98 5.97 10.52
N TYR A 285 9.76 6.41 10.26
CA TYR A 285 9.19 6.40 8.91
C TYR A 285 9.82 7.53 8.08
N LEU A 286 10.67 7.14 7.12
CA LEU A 286 11.55 8.05 6.39
C LEU A 286 10.83 8.67 5.19
N LEU A 287 10.58 9.97 5.27
CA LEU A 287 10.02 10.77 4.18
C LEU A 287 10.99 11.88 3.76
N PRO A 288 10.85 12.46 2.55
CA PRO A 288 11.72 13.54 2.11
C PRO A 288 11.62 14.83 2.95
N ASP A 289 10.44 15.10 3.52
CA ASP A 289 10.18 16.33 4.25
C ASP A 289 10.41 16.17 5.76
N VAL A 290 10.27 14.96 6.29
CA VAL A 290 10.32 14.67 7.72
C VAL A 290 10.61 13.18 7.97
N VAL A 291 11.30 12.85 9.04
CA VAL A 291 11.29 11.49 9.61
C VAL A 291 10.22 11.43 10.66
N CYS A 292 9.18 10.63 10.42
CA CYS A 292 8.04 10.53 11.32
C CYS A 292 8.27 9.46 12.41
N ASP A 293 7.79 9.74 13.61
CA ASP A 293 7.61 8.80 14.70
C ASP A 293 6.11 8.70 15.02
N PHE A 294 5.54 7.53 14.80
CA PHE A 294 4.13 7.23 15.02
C PHE A 294 3.86 6.41 16.27
N THR A 295 4.89 6.11 17.07
CA THR A 295 4.78 5.26 18.26
C THR A 295 3.86 5.82 19.33
N ALA A 296 3.77 7.15 19.44
CA ALA A 296 2.93 7.87 20.39
C ALA A 296 1.57 8.30 19.82
N VAL A 297 1.24 7.90 18.57
CA VAL A 297 -0.05 8.23 17.96
C VAL A 297 -1.19 7.58 18.74
N THR A 298 -2.23 8.36 19.02
CA THR A 298 -3.46 7.89 19.67
C THR A 298 -4.65 8.14 18.78
N MET A 299 -5.66 7.28 18.92
CA MET A 299 -6.90 7.33 18.17
C MET A 299 -8.10 7.25 19.09
N ALA A 300 -9.07 8.13 18.90
CA ALA A 300 -10.28 8.16 19.71
C ALA A 300 -11.52 8.40 18.83
N SER A 301 -12.60 7.69 19.11
CA SER A 301 -13.90 7.97 18.48
C SER A 301 -14.45 9.28 19.02
N VAL A 302 -14.74 10.24 18.15
CA VAL A 302 -15.30 11.56 18.49
C VAL A 302 -16.71 11.79 17.91
N GLY A 303 -17.31 10.73 17.39
CA GLY A 303 -18.64 10.70 16.81
C GLY A 303 -18.83 9.45 15.97
N GLU A 304 -20.03 9.27 15.43
CA GLU A 304 -20.28 8.17 14.50
C GLU A 304 -19.45 8.34 13.24
N HIS A 305 -18.68 7.32 12.87
CA HIS A 305 -17.73 7.36 11.74
C HIS A 305 -16.75 8.54 11.78
N ARG A 306 -16.31 8.93 12.98
CA ARG A 306 -15.36 10.03 13.17
C ARG A 306 -14.28 9.61 14.17
N VAL A 307 -13.04 9.53 13.71
CA VAL A 307 -11.89 9.12 14.53
C VAL A 307 -10.87 10.25 14.56
N GLN A 308 -10.59 10.76 15.75
CA GLN A 308 -9.52 11.72 15.97
C GLN A 308 -8.18 10.99 16.08
N VAL A 309 -7.17 11.52 15.39
CA VAL A 309 -5.79 11.02 15.37
C VAL A 309 -4.86 12.15 15.82
N ARG A 310 -3.97 11.84 16.79
CA ARG A 310 -3.03 12.80 17.38
C ARG A 310 -1.73 12.11 17.77
N GLY A 311 -0.67 12.89 18.01
CA GLY A 311 0.55 12.44 18.68
C GLY A 311 1.66 11.99 17.73
N ALA A 312 1.52 12.17 16.41
CA ALA A 312 2.65 12.01 15.50
C ALA A 312 3.77 13.01 15.88
N ARG A 313 5.02 12.56 15.83
CA ARG A 313 6.22 13.36 16.07
C ARG A 313 7.10 13.34 14.85
N GLY A 314 7.90 14.39 14.69
CA GLY A 314 8.79 14.52 13.58
C GLY A 314 10.21 14.94 13.97
N ARG A 315 11.14 14.62 13.07
CA ARG A 315 12.52 15.12 13.15
C ARG A 315 13.05 15.40 11.75
N ALA A 316 14.19 16.10 11.67
CA ALA A 316 14.81 16.48 10.40
C ALA A 316 14.97 15.29 9.44
N PRO A 317 14.65 15.46 8.15
CA PRO A 317 14.79 14.40 7.15
C PRO A 317 16.25 14.16 6.78
N GLY A 318 16.53 13.00 6.18
CA GLY A 318 17.82 12.68 5.63
C GLY A 318 18.16 13.48 4.34
N PRO A 319 19.43 13.45 3.90
CA PRO A 319 19.92 14.24 2.76
C PRO A 319 19.56 13.65 1.40
N ALA A 320 18.94 12.49 1.34
CA ALA A 320 18.72 11.75 0.10
C ALA A 320 17.22 11.54 -0.20
N TYR A 321 16.88 11.53 -1.48
CA TYR A 321 15.65 10.94 -1.99
C TYR A 321 15.83 9.44 -2.22
N LYS A 322 14.80 8.65 -1.94
CA LYS A 322 14.67 7.32 -2.53
C LYS A 322 14.35 7.51 -4.01
N VAL A 323 15.07 6.78 -4.86
CA VAL A 323 14.77 6.66 -6.29
C VAL A 323 14.28 5.25 -6.54
N SER A 324 13.16 5.11 -7.23
CA SER A 324 12.71 3.84 -7.78
C SER A 324 12.95 3.83 -9.29
N ALA A 325 13.74 2.85 -9.72
CA ALA A 325 13.95 2.56 -11.13
C ALA A 325 13.31 1.21 -11.48
N THR A 326 12.85 1.08 -12.71
CA THR A 326 12.29 -0.16 -13.22
C THR A 326 13.06 -0.64 -14.45
N PHE A 327 13.22 -1.96 -14.58
CA PHE A 327 13.89 -2.58 -15.71
C PHE A 327 13.22 -3.91 -16.08
N ALA A 328 13.37 -4.34 -17.33
CA ALA A 328 12.86 -5.62 -17.80
C ALA A 328 13.94 -6.69 -17.70
N GLU A 329 13.61 -7.85 -17.14
CA GLU A 329 14.48 -9.03 -17.07
C GLU A 329 13.73 -10.26 -17.57
N GLY A 330 13.85 -10.53 -18.86
CA GLY A 330 13.14 -11.61 -19.52
C GLY A 330 11.64 -11.39 -19.60
N PHE A 331 10.89 -12.47 -19.61
CA PHE A 331 9.45 -12.50 -19.81
C PHE A 331 8.78 -13.34 -18.71
N ARG A 332 7.48 -13.13 -18.52
CA ARG A 332 6.64 -13.89 -17.59
C ARG A 332 5.31 -14.28 -18.24
N SER A 333 4.76 -15.41 -17.81
CA SER A 333 3.42 -15.85 -18.14
C SER A 333 2.83 -16.64 -16.98
N SER A 334 1.50 -16.59 -16.82
CA SER A 334 0.77 -17.33 -15.80
C SER A 334 -0.52 -17.88 -16.38
N ALA A 335 -0.80 -19.15 -16.11
CA ALA A 335 -1.99 -19.84 -16.57
C ALA A 335 -2.82 -20.31 -15.37
N GLN A 336 -4.14 -20.42 -15.58
CA GLN A 336 -5.05 -21.00 -14.60
C GLN A 336 -5.94 -22.06 -15.28
N LEU A 337 -6.18 -23.17 -14.56
CA LEU A 337 -7.11 -24.24 -14.94
C LEU A 337 -7.91 -24.64 -13.71
N THR A 338 -9.21 -24.83 -13.84
CA THR A 338 -10.05 -25.39 -12.80
C THR A 338 -10.11 -26.91 -12.94
N ILE A 339 -9.99 -27.64 -11.84
CA ILE A 339 -10.08 -29.09 -11.80
C ILE A 339 -11.13 -29.49 -10.76
N VAL A 340 -12.10 -30.30 -11.19
CA VAL A 340 -13.25 -30.70 -10.40
C VAL A 340 -13.24 -32.22 -10.19
N GLY A 341 -13.81 -32.66 -9.07
CA GLY A 341 -14.00 -34.05 -8.71
C GLY A 341 -13.06 -34.55 -7.61
N PHE A 342 -13.06 -35.84 -7.35
CA PHE A 342 -12.20 -36.43 -6.33
C PHE A 342 -10.74 -36.16 -6.62
N ASP A 343 -9.94 -35.93 -5.56
CA ASP A 343 -8.52 -35.66 -5.63
C ASP A 343 -8.14 -34.43 -6.48
N ALA A 344 -9.02 -33.41 -6.53
CA ALA A 344 -8.82 -32.23 -7.36
C ALA A 344 -7.46 -31.57 -7.10
N ALA A 345 -7.02 -31.48 -5.85
CA ALA A 345 -5.73 -30.90 -5.48
C ALA A 345 -4.54 -31.70 -6.04
N ALA A 346 -4.56 -33.03 -5.89
CA ALA A 346 -3.51 -33.91 -6.42
C ALA A 346 -3.47 -33.88 -7.96
N LYS A 347 -4.62 -33.91 -8.61
CA LYS A 347 -4.75 -33.75 -10.07
C LYS A 347 -4.18 -32.42 -10.54
N ALA A 348 -4.49 -31.31 -9.83
CA ALA A 348 -3.99 -29.98 -10.16
C ALA A 348 -2.46 -29.96 -10.08
N ARG A 349 -1.87 -30.43 -8.98
CA ARG A 349 -0.41 -30.50 -8.84
C ARG A 349 0.22 -31.28 -9.97
N ARG A 350 -0.25 -32.49 -10.23
CA ARG A 350 0.28 -33.37 -11.27
C ARG A 350 0.12 -32.78 -12.68
N THR A 351 -0.98 -32.09 -12.95
CA THR A 351 -1.19 -31.40 -14.23
C THR A 351 -0.19 -30.25 -14.42
N GLY A 352 0.04 -29.45 -13.40
CA GLY A 352 1.04 -28.36 -13.43
C GLY A 352 2.45 -28.89 -13.70
N ASP A 353 2.84 -29.94 -13.00
CA ASP A 353 4.14 -30.60 -13.18
C ASP A 353 4.29 -31.18 -14.58
N ALA A 354 3.22 -31.77 -15.13
CA ALA A 354 3.20 -32.32 -16.48
C ALA A 354 3.33 -31.24 -17.57
N ILE A 355 2.68 -30.08 -17.41
CA ILE A 355 2.85 -28.92 -18.29
C ILE A 355 4.31 -28.48 -18.31
N LEU A 356 4.91 -28.29 -17.14
CA LEU A 356 6.30 -27.83 -17.05
C LEU A 356 7.29 -28.88 -17.59
N ALA A 357 7.08 -30.17 -17.32
CA ALA A 357 7.93 -31.25 -17.84
C ALA A 357 7.87 -31.35 -19.36
N ARG A 358 6.66 -31.28 -19.94
CA ARG A 358 6.45 -31.30 -21.39
C ARG A 358 7.15 -30.14 -22.09
N THR A 359 6.95 -28.93 -21.58
CA THR A 359 7.53 -27.73 -22.17
C THR A 359 9.05 -27.70 -22.03
N ARG A 360 9.63 -28.14 -20.90
CA ARG A 360 11.09 -28.33 -20.75
C ARG A 360 11.66 -29.29 -21.81
N SER A 361 10.97 -30.43 -22.03
CA SER A 361 11.37 -31.37 -23.09
C SER A 361 11.35 -30.73 -24.48
N MET A 362 10.38 -29.87 -24.74
CA MET A 362 10.29 -29.13 -26.00
C MET A 362 11.40 -28.09 -26.12
N PHE A 363 11.73 -27.37 -25.04
CA PHE A 363 12.86 -26.42 -25.00
C PHE A 363 14.19 -27.14 -25.34
N GLY A 364 14.44 -28.31 -24.70
CA GLY A 364 15.63 -29.10 -24.99
C GLY A 364 15.76 -29.49 -26.46
N ARG A 365 14.66 -29.87 -27.12
CA ARG A 365 14.64 -30.18 -28.56
C ARG A 365 14.89 -28.96 -29.45
N LEU A 366 14.55 -27.75 -28.98
CA LEU A 366 14.74 -26.49 -29.69
C LEU A 366 16.09 -25.83 -29.37
N GLY A 367 16.88 -26.42 -28.46
CA GLY A 367 18.15 -25.82 -28.01
C GLY A 367 17.96 -24.57 -27.15
N TRP A 368 16.79 -24.39 -26.55
CA TRP A 368 16.51 -23.26 -25.66
C TRP A 368 16.90 -23.57 -24.22
N PRO A 369 17.28 -22.56 -23.41
CA PRO A 369 17.53 -22.76 -21.98
C PRO A 369 16.26 -23.16 -21.25
N ASP A 370 16.41 -23.65 -20.00
CA ASP A 370 15.27 -23.93 -19.09
C ASP A 370 14.66 -22.61 -18.60
N TYR A 371 13.52 -22.69 -17.95
CA TYR A 371 12.87 -21.60 -17.22
C TYR A 371 13.84 -20.94 -16.23
N SER A 372 13.79 -19.62 -16.11
CA SER A 372 14.50 -18.90 -15.03
C SER A 372 13.86 -19.20 -13.68
N ALA A 373 12.54 -19.32 -13.63
CA ALA A 373 11.80 -19.75 -12.43
C ALA A 373 10.42 -20.29 -12.83
N THR A 374 9.89 -21.20 -12.02
CA THR A 374 8.54 -21.75 -12.15
C THR A 374 7.87 -21.86 -10.80
N LEU A 375 6.55 -21.71 -10.78
CA LEU A 375 5.74 -21.91 -9.58
C LEU A 375 4.43 -22.60 -9.95
N VAL A 376 4.09 -23.66 -9.20
CA VAL A 376 2.81 -24.37 -9.29
C VAL A 376 2.08 -24.18 -7.97
N GLU A 377 0.93 -23.54 -8.02
CA GLU A 377 0.05 -23.30 -6.88
C GLU A 377 -1.29 -24.00 -7.10
N VAL A 378 -1.85 -24.56 -6.03
CA VAL A 378 -3.17 -25.18 -6.03
C VAL A 378 -4.06 -24.39 -5.09
N LEU A 379 -4.83 -23.47 -5.67
CA LEU A 379 -5.75 -22.62 -4.92
C LEU A 379 -7.02 -23.40 -4.58
N GLY A 380 -7.61 -23.13 -3.41
CA GLY A 380 -8.74 -23.90 -2.88
C GLY A 380 -8.34 -25.14 -2.07
N ALA A 381 -7.02 -25.47 -2.04
CA ALA A 381 -6.44 -26.48 -1.17
C ALA A 381 -5.50 -25.86 -0.12
N GLU A 382 -5.77 -24.63 0.29
CA GLU A 382 -5.01 -23.86 1.28
C GLU A 382 -3.50 -23.74 0.99
N GLY A 383 -3.12 -23.72 -0.28
CA GLY A 383 -1.70 -23.65 -0.69
C GLY A 383 -0.94 -22.43 -0.14
N CYS A 384 -1.62 -21.32 0.13
CA CYS A 384 -1.02 -20.12 0.74
C CYS A 384 -0.65 -20.31 2.22
N TYR A 385 -1.34 -21.22 2.93
CA TYR A 385 -1.06 -21.56 4.34
C TYR A 385 0.15 -22.48 4.51
N GLY A 386 0.62 -23.13 3.42
CA GLY A 386 1.78 -24.03 3.47
C GLY A 386 1.60 -25.16 4.50
N PRO A 387 2.51 -25.26 5.50
CA PRO A 387 2.42 -26.31 6.52
C PRO A 387 1.26 -26.14 7.52
N HIS A 388 0.56 -25.00 7.50
CA HIS A 388 -0.58 -24.71 8.37
C HIS A 388 -1.93 -24.95 7.69
N ALA A 389 -1.93 -25.52 6.50
CA ALA A 389 -3.15 -25.97 5.85
C ALA A 389 -3.88 -27.02 6.71
N ARG A 390 -5.21 -26.95 6.78
CA ARG A 390 -6.02 -27.91 7.56
C ARG A 390 -5.90 -29.31 6.96
N ASP A 391 -5.96 -30.34 7.79
CA ASP A 391 -5.83 -31.74 7.36
C ASP A 391 -6.78 -32.13 6.20
N GLY A 392 -7.97 -31.56 6.17
CA GLY A 392 -8.95 -31.79 5.10
C GLY A 392 -8.76 -30.96 3.84
N ALA A 393 -7.84 -30.01 3.79
CA ALA A 393 -7.70 -29.07 2.68
C ALA A 393 -7.39 -29.77 1.34
N LEU A 394 -6.60 -30.83 1.36
CA LEU A 394 -6.27 -31.62 0.17
C LEU A 394 -7.44 -32.48 -0.35
N ALA A 395 -8.47 -32.73 0.48
CA ALA A 395 -9.67 -33.46 0.09
C ALA A 395 -10.69 -32.60 -0.68
N THR A 396 -10.36 -31.36 -0.98
CA THR A 396 -11.19 -30.48 -1.80
C THR A 396 -11.58 -31.15 -3.12
N ARG A 397 -12.83 -30.94 -3.54
CA ARG A 397 -13.36 -31.48 -4.82
C ARG A 397 -13.34 -30.45 -5.95
N GLU A 398 -12.83 -29.26 -5.67
CA GLU A 398 -12.70 -28.17 -6.65
C GLU A 398 -11.44 -27.38 -6.32
N ALA A 399 -10.53 -27.26 -7.28
CA ALA A 399 -9.27 -26.55 -7.11
C ALA A 399 -8.93 -25.77 -8.38
N VAL A 400 -8.26 -24.62 -8.20
CA VAL A 400 -7.68 -23.87 -9.33
C VAL A 400 -6.17 -24.12 -9.33
N LEU A 401 -5.72 -24.81 -10.38
CA LEU A 401 -4.30 -24.91 -10.71
C LEU A 401 -3.83 -23.55 -11.24
N ARG A 402 -2.79 -22.98 -10.66
CA ARG A 402 -2.07 -21.84 -11.21
C ARG A 402 -0.63 -22.24 -11.50
N VAL A 403 -0.20 -22.05 -12.75
CA VAL A 403 1.18 -22.31 -13.20
C VAL A 403 1.77 -21.02 -13.70
N SER A 404 2.85 -20.57 -13.08
CA SER A 404 3.56 -19.34 -13.42
C SER A 404 5.00 -19.64 -13.80
N ALA A 405 5.53 -18.94 -14.78
CA ALA A 405 6.90 -19.12 -15.24
C ALA A 405 7.54 -17.81 -15.69
N THR A 406 8.87 -17.74 -15.55
CA THR A 406 9.73 -16.72 -16.19
C THR A 406 10.75 -17.39 -17.09
N HIS A 407 11.12 -16.71 -18.18
CA HIS A 407 12.08 -17.20 -19.15
C HIS A 407 12.77 -16.04 -19.88
N PRO A 408 14.07 -16.14 -20.25
CA PRO A 408 14.75 -15.08 -21.00
C PRO A 408 14.19 -14.89 -22.43
N LEU A 409 13.64 -15.95 -23.05
CA LEU A 409 13.07 -15.89 -24.40
C LEU A 409 11.54 -15.79 -24.35
N ARG A 410 10.99 -14.87 -25.11
CA ARG A 410 9.54 -14.68 -25.26
C ARG A 410 8.87 -15.89 -25.88
N GLU A 411 9.51 -16.43 -26.93
CA GLU A 411 9.02 -17.57 -27.73
C GLU A 411 8.84 -18.84 -26.87
N ALA A 412 9.69 -19.04 -25.88
CA ALA A 412 9.57 -20.15 -24.94
C ALA A 412 8.29 -20.05 -24.09
N LEU A 413 7.95 -18.85 -23.63
CA LEU A 413 6.70 -18.64 -22.89
C LEU A 413 5.46 -18.63 -23.81
N GLU A 414 5.61 -18.27 -25.07
CA GLU A 414 4.53 -18.44 -26.07
C GLU A 414 4.27 -19.92 -26.34
N LEU A 415 5.32 -20.77 -26.34
CA LEU A 415 5.19 -22.22 -26.39
C LEU A 415 4.51 -22.73 -25.13
N PHE A 416 4.96 -22.33 -23.94
CA PHE A 416 4.31 -22.67 -22.66
C PHE A 416 2.81 -22.30 -22.71
N ALA A 417 2.46 -21.09 -23.16
CA ALA A 417 1.08 -20.62 -23.25
C ALA A 417 0.22 -21.48 -24.19
N ARG A 418 0.80 -22.04 -25.26
CA ARG A 418 0.11 -22.97 -26.16
C ARG A 418 -0.12 -24.33 -25.52
N GLU A 419 0.80 -24.80 -24.69
CA GLU A 419 0.74 -26.13 -24.06
C GLU A 419 -0.19 -26.18 -22.84
N ILE A 420 -0.85 -25.10 -22.48
CA ILE A 420 -1.90 -25.08 -21.44
C ILE A 420 -3.18 -25.76 -21.93
N ALA A 421 -3.65 -25.43 -23.13
CA ALA A 421 -4.90 -25.96 -23.67
C ALA A 421 -4.93 -27.50 -23.78
N PRO A 422 -3.85 -28.19 -24.17
CA PRO A 422 -3.79 -29.65 -24.18
C PRO A 422 -4.09 -30.32 -22.83
N ALA A 423 -4.00 -29.63 -21.70
CA ALA A 423 -4.39 -30.18 -20.40
C ALA A 423 -5.85 -30.63 -20.37
N GLY A 424 -6.73 -30.00 -21.13
CA GLY A 424 -8.14 -30.38 -21.25
C GLY A 424 -8.41 -31.71 -21.96
N THR A 425 -7.41 -32.29 -22.63
CA THR A 425 -7.54 -33.54 -23.36
C THR A 425 -6.49 -34.59 -23.02
N SER A 426 -5.37 -34.16 -22.38
CA SER A 426 -4.20 -35.02 -22.25
C SER A 426 -4.02 -35.64 -20.85
N TRP A 427 -4.60 -35.04 -19.79
CA TRP A 427 -4.21 -35.42 -18.43
C TRP A 427 -5.40 -35.68 -17.49
N ALA A 428 -5.61 -34.84 -16.49
CA ALA A 428 -6.55 -35.13 -15.43
C ALA A 428 -8.02 -34.99 -15.86
N CYS A 429 -8.83 -35.99 -15.56
CA CYS A 429 -10.29 -35.88 -15.68
C CYS A 429 -10.82 -34.78 -14.75
N GLY A 430 -11.84 -34.07 -15.20
CA GLY A 430 -12.41 -32.92 -14.48
C GLY A 430 -11.67 -31.59 -14.72
N THR A 431 -10.65 -31.58 -15.58
CA THR A 431 -10.00 -30.33 -16.01
C THR A 431 -10.97 -29.53 -16.87
N THR A 432 -11.23 -28.27 -16.46
CA THR A 432 -12.16 -27.34 -17.09
C THR A 432 -11.73 -25.90 -16.84
N GLY A 433 -12.54 -24.92 -17.25
CA GLY A 433 -12.39 -23.53 -16.84
C GLY A 433 -11.08 -22.86 -17.29
N ALA A 434 -10.61 -23.16 -18.52
CA ALA A 434 -9.46 -22.44 -19.09
C ALA A 434 -9.85 -20.99 -19.41
N SER A 435 -9.11 -20.03 -18.86
CA SER A 435 -9.30 -18.59 -19.10
C SER A 435 -8.75 -18.11 -20.47
N GLY A 436 -8.58 -19.03 -21.42
CA GLY A 436 -7.96 -18.78 -22.73
C GLY A 436 -6.43 -18.98 -22.71
N ARG A 437 -5.77 -18.53 -23.79
CA ARG A 437 -4.32 -18.63 -23.88
C ARG A 437 -3.68 -17.55 -23.00
N PRO A 438 -2.78 -17.90 -22.08
CA PRO A 438 -2.08 -16.92 -21.24
C PRO A 438 -1.28 -15.92 -22.09
N SER A 439 -1.28 -14.67 -21.65
CA SER A 439 -0.44 -13.64 -22.25
C SER A 439 1.02 -13.77 -21.80
N VAL A 440 1.94 -13.37 -22.67
CA VAL A 440 3.36 -13.24 -22.35
C VAL A 440 3.70 -11.77 -22.26
N SER A 441 4.20 -11.33 -21.10
CA SER A 441 4.60 -9.95 -20.84
C SER A 441 6.07 -9.86 -20.40
N PRO A 442 6.73 -8.70 -20.54
CA PRO A 442 8.01 -8.48 -19.92
C PRO A 442 7.94 -8.71 -18.41
N SER A 443 8.95 -9.35 -17.85
CA SER A 443 9.14 -9.45 -16.40
C SER A 443 9.80 -8.17 -15.90
N ILE A 444 9.03 -7.29 -15.26
CA ILE A 444 9.53 -6.03 -14.74
C ILE A 444 10.07 -6.23 -13.33
N ARG A 445 11.21 -5.63 -13.05
CA ARG A 445 11.85 -5.60 -11.73
C ARG A 445 12.07 -4.19 -11.26
N GLN A 446 12.03 -4.02 -9.96
CA GLN A 446 12.36 -2.77 -9.28
C GLN A 446 13.84 -2.76 -8.89
N TYR A 447 14.43 -1.57 -8.95
CA TYR A 447 15.76 -1.24 -8.45
C TYR A 447 15.66 0.06 -7.67
N ALA A 448 15.90 0.02 -6.37
CA ALA A 448 15.82 1.19 -5.52
C ALA A 448 17.22 1.64 -5.08
N PHE A 449 17.46 2.94 -5.06
CA PHE A 449 18.71 3.54 -4.57
C PHE A 449 18.47 4.90 -3.93
N LEU A 450 19.44 5.39 -3.19
CA LEU A 450 19.41 6.72 -2.60
C LEU A 450 20.19 7.70 -3.47
N LEU A 451 19.62 8.89 -3.67
CA LEU A 451 20.22 9.99 -4.45
C LEU A 451 20.22 11.25 -3.61
N ASP A 452 21.37 11.91 -3.51
CA ASP A 452 21.50 13.19 -2.81
C ASP A 452 20.47 14.20 -3.36
N LYS A 453 19.73 14.83 -2.46
CA LYS A 453 18.70 15.82 -2.80
C LYS A 453 19.26 17.01 -3.59
N ALA A 454 20.52 17.38 -3.36
CA ALA A 454 21.18 18.45 -4.12
C ALA A 454 21.32 18.15 -5.63
N ARG A 455 21.19 16.88 -6.03
CA ARG A 455 21.24 16.46 -7.45
C ARG A 455 19.89 16.51 -8.15
N VAL A 456 18.82 16.78 -7.42
CA VAL A 456 17.45 16.84 -7.90
C VAL A 456 16.96 18.28 -7.74
N ALA A 457 16.44 18.87 -8.82
CA ALA A 457 15.98 20.25 -8.83
C ALA A 457 14.48 20.33 -9.13
N PRO A 458 13.60 20.13 -8.13
CA PRO A 458 12.17 20.26 -8.34
C PRO A 458 11.81 21.66 -8.82
N THR A 459 10.92 21.72 -9.82
CA THR A 459 10.48 22.97 -10.44
C THR A 459 8.96 22.93 -10.59
N VAL A 460 8.32 24.03 -10.28
CA VAL A 460 6.89 24.25 -10.55
C VAL A 460 6.74 25.08 -11.82
N VAL A 461 5.91 24.61 -12.73
CA VAL A 461 5.55 25.32 -13.96
C VAL A 461 4.06 25.68 -13.90
N ILE A 462 3.74 26.97 -13.95
CA ILE A 462 2.37 27.48 -13.96
C ILE A 462 2.26 28.61 -15.01
N GLY A 463 1.48 28.37 -16.08
CA GLY A 463 1.50 29.25 -17.25
C GLY A 463 2.92 29.34 -17.83
N GLU A 464 3.45 30.56 -17.94
CA GLU A 464 4.82 30.83 -18.40
C GLU A 464 5.84 30.90 -17.25
N GLN A 465 5.38 30.88 -16.02
CA GLN A 465 6.25 30.99 -14.84
C GLN A 465 6.87 29.65 -14.49
N ARG A 466 8.20 29.67 -14.21
CA ARG A 466 8.96 28.55 -13.66
C ARG A 466 9.52 28.93 -12.30
N ILE A 467 9.19 28.18 -11.27
CA ILE A 467 9.58 28.42 -9.88
C ILE A 467 10.49 27.26 -9.45
N ALA A 468 11.77 27.53 -9.24
CA ALA A 468 12.68 26.55 -8.67
C ALA A 468 12.36 26.35 -7.18
N VAL A 469 12.25 25.11 -6.74
CA VAL A 469 12.00 24.78 -5.35
C VAL A 469 13.28 24.21 -4.75
N PRO A 470 13.94 24.93 -3.83
CA PRO A 470 15.15 24.42 -3.19
C PRO A 470 14.81 23.15 -2.40
N ALA A 471 15.76 22.21 -2.36
CA ALA A 471 15.66 21.07 -1.46
C ALA A 471 15.62 21.57 -0.02
N ALA A 472 14.77 20.97 0.82
CA ALA A 472 14.69 21.31 2.24
C ALA A 472 16.07 21.29 2.89
N ALA A 473 16.36 22.31 3.72
CA ALA A 473 17.63 22.40 4.42
C ALA A 473 17.84 21.17 5.32
N HIS A 474 19.01 20.56 5.23
CA HIS A 474 19.36 19.40 6.03
C HIS A 474 20.01 19.85 7.35
N ALA A 475 19.75 19.11 8.44
CA ALA A 475 20.63 19.20 9.59
C ALA A 475 22.06 18.81 9.16
N PRO A 476 23.12 19.54 9.59
CA PRO A 476 24.48 19.15 9.30
C PRO A 476 24.69 17.73 9.80
N GLN A 477 25.21 16.86 8.93
CA GLN A 477 25.58 15.50 9.32
C GLN A 477 26.66 15.59 10.41
N THR A 478 26.28 15.36 11.65
CA THR A 478 27.23 14.75 12.58
C THR A 478 27.48 13.36 12.02
N ASN A 479 28.72 13.03 11.74
CA ASN A 479 29.19 11.77 11.13
C ASN A 479 28.62 10.54 11.87
N ALA A 480 27.34 10.26 11.69
CA ALA A 480 26.76 8.98 12.01
C ALA A 480 26.93 8.12 10.75
N PRO A 481 27.56 6.94 10.84
CA PRO A 481 27.65 6.04 9.71
C PRO A 481 26.23 5.77 9.18
N ALA A 482 26.10 5.63 7.86
CA ALA A 482 24.89 5.17 7.22
C ALA A 482 24.33 3.97 7.99
N PRO A 483 23.01 3.83 8.19
CA PRO A 483 22.48 2.69 8.89
C PRO A 483 22.99 1.43 8.18
N GLN A 484 23.98 0.81 8.78
CA GLN A 484 24.44 -0.51 8.38
C GLN A 484 23.31 -1.45 8.79
N THR A 485 22.82 -2.20 7.83
CA THR A 485 21.86 -3.29 8.03
C THR A 485 22.40 -4.43 8.91
N ASN A 486 23.39 -4.16 9.76
CA ASN A 486 23.99 -5.05 10.73
C ASN A 486 24.12 -4.32 12.07
N ALA A 487 23.03 -3.80 12.63
CA ALA A 487 23.01 -3.52 14.05
C ALA A 487 22.88 -4.87 14.79
N PRO A 488 23.81 -5.24 15.68
CA PRO A 488 23.58 -6.35 16.58
C PRO A 488 22.35 -6.02 17.43
N ALA A 489 21.54 -7.03 17.71
CA ALA A 489 20.37 -6.92 18.58
C ALA A 489 20.77 -6.15 19.87
N PRO A 490 19.93 -5.25 20.39
CA PRO A 490 20.20 -4.59 21.64
C PRO A 490 20.38 -5.63 22.73
N GLN A 491 21.51 -5.55 23.41
CA GLN A 491 21.77 -6.42 24.57
C GLN A 491 20.75 -6.12 25.67
N PRO A 492 20.22 -7.13 26.34
CA PRO A 492 19.29 -6.96 27.43
C PRO A 492 20.06 -6.69 28.72
N ASP A 493 20.38 -5.43 29.02
CA ASP A 493 20.89 -5.08 30.34
C ASP A 493 20.52 -3.63 30.74
N ALA A 494 19.29 -3.50 31.22
CA ALA A 494 18.96 -2.56 32.27
C ALA A 494 18.00 -3.29 33.23
N PRO A 495 18.28 -3.37 34.54
CA PRO A 495 17.43 -4.09 35.48
C PRO A 495 16.10 -3.34 35.64
N VAL A 496 15.01 -4.01 35.21
CA VAL A 496 13.65 -3.64 35.59
C VAL A 496 13.51 -3.84 37.09
N PRO A 497 12.92 -2.89 37.86
CA PRO A 497 12.65 -3.09 39.28
C PRO A 497 11.79 -4.34 39.48
N GLN A 498 12.28 -5.30 40.23
CA GLN A 498 11.51 -6.48 40.65
C GLN A 498 10.40 -6.04 41.61
N PRO A 499 9.14 -6.44 41.40
CA PRO A 499 8.14 -6.32 42.44
C PRO A 499 8.42 -7.36 43.55
N ASP A 500 8.22 -6.94 44.77
CA ASP A 500 8.42 -7.71 46.01
C ASP A 500 7.79 -9.10 45.95
N ALA A 501 8.63 -10.11 46.22
CA ALA A 501 8.21 -11.51 46.31
C ALA A 501 7.69 -11.79 47.72
N SER A 502 6.38 -11.65 47.93
CA SER A 502 5.70 -12.36 49.04
C SER A 502 4.15 -12.25 48.89
N ALA A 503 3.57 -13.10 48.05
CA ALA A 503 2.17 -13.46 48.12
C ALA A 503 2.02 -14.97 47.89
N PRO A 504 1.08 -15.67 48.54
CA PRO A 504 0.96 -17.12 48.45
C PRO A 504 0.61 -17.55 47.01
N VAL A 505 1.31 -18.58 46.53
CA VAL A 505 1.10 -19.20 45.23
C VAL A 505 -0.26 -19.89 45.26
N GLY A 506 -1.27 -19.20 44.71
CA GLY A 506 -2.49 -19.85 44.24
C GLY A 506 -2.20 -20.62 42.95
N PRO A 507 -3.14 -21.46 42.45
CA PRO A 507 -2.94 -22.18 41.18
C PRO A 507 -2.50 -21.21 40.10
N SER A 508 -1.48 -21.61 39.33
CA SER A 508 -0.86 -20.75 38.32
C SER A 508 -1.91 -20.23 37.34
N PRO A 509 -1.97 -18.92 37.02
CA PRO A 509 -2.94 -18.39 36.05
C PRO A 509 -2.84 -19.04 34.67
N ASP A 510 -1.80 -19.82 34.41
CA ASP A 510 -1.59 -20.55 33.14
C ASP A 510 -2.47 -21.80 32.98
N ASP A 511 -2.97 -22.38 34.06
CA ASP A 511 -3.78 -23.59 34.00
C ASP A 511 -5.22 -23.36 33.49
N GLU A 512 -5.69 -22.12 33.46
CA GLU A 512 -7.03 -21.77 32.98
C GLU A 512 -7.04 -21.14 31.56
N ARG A 513 -5.88 -20.92 30.92
CA ARG A 513 -5.81 -20.32 29.58
C ARG A 513 -6.26 -21.30 28.51
N ILE A 514 -7.15 -20.87 27.63
CA ILE A 514 -7.60 -21.61 26.46
C ILE A 514 -6.85 -21.20 25.20
N GLU A 515 -6.69 -22.13 24.27
CA GLU A 515 -6.08 -21.87 22.97
C GLU A 515 -7.12 -21.38 21.98
N VAL A 516 -6.83 -20.26 21.33
CA VAL A 516 -7.68 -19.66 20.29
C VAL A 516 -6.80 -19.14 19.14
N PRO A 517 -7.32 -19.01 17.91
CA PRO A 517 -6.59 -18.36 16.84
C PRO A 517 -6.43 -16.85 17.15
N LEU A 518 -5.30 -16.28 16.73
CA LEU A 518 -4.92 -14.88 16.99
C LEU A 518 -5.99 -13.86 16.58
N ILE A 519 -6.77 -14.14 15.53
CA ILE A 519 -7.89 -13.31 15.08
C ILE A 519 -8.89 -13.00 16.19
N ARG A 520 -9.00 -13.85 17.23
CA ARG A 520 -9.90 -13.64 18.36
C ARG A 520 -9.47 -12.49 19.26
N ILE A 521 -8.20 -12.08 19.22
CA ILE A 521 -7.63 -11.07 20.10
C ILE A 521 -6.98 -9.90 19.36
N ALA A 522 -6.86 -9.96 18.02
CA ALA A 522 -6.21 -8.94 17.23
C ALA A 522 -6.88 -8.73 15.88
N HIS A 523 -6.75 -7.52 15.36
CA HIS A 523 -6.93 -7.16 13.96
C HIS A 523 -5.58 -7.12 13.27
N ALA A 524 -5.50 -7.39 11.97
CA ALA A 524 -4.23 -7.32 11.27
C ALA A 524 -4.38 -6.96 9.78
N ARG A 525 -3.40 -6.21 9.29
CA ARG A 525 -3.25 -5.89 7.87
C ARG A 525 -1.80 -6.05 7.45
N SER A 526 -1.58 -6.53 6.22
CA SER A 526 -0.26 -6.64 5.62
C SER A 526 -0.16 -5.89 4.30
N GLY A 527 1.03 -5.40 4.00
CA GLY A 527 1.35 -4.69 2.78
C GLY A 527 2.78 -4.94 2.34
N ASP A 528 3.20 -4.28 1.26
CA ASP A 528 4.50 -4.47 0.64
C ASP A 528 5.32 -3.17 0.54
N LYS A 529 6.62 -3.33 0.65
CA LYS A 529 7.65 -2.37 0.24
C LYS A 529 8.76 -3.14 -0.48
N GLY A 530 8.66 -3.22 -1.81
CA GLY A 530 9.58 -4.02 -2.61
C GLY A 530 9.46 -5.53 -2.35
N ASP A 531 10.50 -6.18 -1.81
CA ASP A 531 10.50 -7.61 -1.44
C ASP A 531 10.23 -7.84 0.06
N THR A 532 9.92 -6.78 0.79
CA THR A 532 9.59 -6.79 2.21
C THR A 532 8.10 -6.68 2.40
N SER A 533 7.52 -7.49 3.28
CA SER A 533 6.14 -7.32 3.75
C SER A 533 6.13 -6.78 5.17
N ASN A 534 5.23 -5.85 5.47
CA ASN A 534 4.91 -5.54 6.85
C ASN A 534 3.58 -6.16 7.26
N ILE A 535 3.43 -6.46 8.55
CA ILE A 535 2.18 -6.93 9.16
C ILE A 535 1.91 -6.10 10.41
N GLY A 536 0.94 -5.18 10.32
CA GLY A 536 0.42 -4.47 11.48
C GLY A 536 -0.56 -5.36 12.24
N LEU A 537 -0.40 -5.44 13.56
CA LEU A 537 -1.21 -6.24 14.47
C LEU A 537 -1.73 -5.36 15.59
N VAL A 538 -3.04 -5.10 15.62
CA VAL A 538 -3.71 -4.21 16.58
C VAL A 538 -4.50 -5.04 17.57
N ALA A 539 -4.24 -4.88 18.87
CA ALA A 539 -5.01 -5.57 19.91
C ALA A 539 -6.50 -5.14 19.86
N ARG A 540 -7.42 -6.09 19.94
CA ARG A 540 -8.87 -5.78 19.98
C ARG A 540 -9.27 -4.95 21.20
N ARG A 541 -8.53 -5.11 22.31
CA ARG A 541 -8.64 -4.32 23.55
C ARG A 541 -7.25 -4.08 24.13
N PRO A 542 -7.04 -2.97 24.85
CA PRO A 542 -5.73 -2.63 25.43
C PRO A 542 -5.12 -3.74 26.30
N GLU A 543 -5.96 -4.45 27.06
CA GLU A 543 -5.54 -5.53 27.97
C GLU A 543 -4.93 -6.74 27.22
N LEU A 544 -5.29 -6.93 25.94
CA LEU A 544 -4.79 -8.01 25.11
C LEU A 544 -3.38 -7.74 24.57
N LEU A 545 -2.88 -6.50 24.63
CA LEU A 545 -1.54 -6.17 24.16
C LEU A 545 -0.46 -6.96 24.90
N VAL A 546 -0.64 -7.24 26.19
CA VAL A 546 0.32 -8.04 26.96
C VAL A 546 0.42 -9.46 26.40
N VAL A 547 -0.70 -10.05 26.02
CA VAL A 547 -0.74 -11.39 25.40
C VAL A 547 -0.04 -11.37 24.03
N LEU A 548 -0.26 -10.32 23.23
CA LEU A 548 0.43 -10.15 21.95
C LEU A 548 1.93 -10.04 22.13
N ARG A 549 2.40 -9.24 23.10
CA ARG A 549 3.82 -9.08 23.40
C ARG A 549 4.50 -10.37 23.83
N GLU A 550 3.84 -11.15 24.68
CA GLU A 550 4.36 -12.41 25.20
C GLU A 550 4.39 -13.51 24.12
N GLN A 551 3.34 -13.61 23.31
CA GLN A 551 3.16 -14.80 22.47
C GLN A 551 3.38 -14.56 20.98
N VAL A 552 3.37 -13.33 20.49
CA VAL A 552 3.62 -13.01 19.08
C VAL A 552 4.99 -12.34 18.97
N THR A 553 6.04 -13.14 19.16
CA THR A 553 7.43 -12.68 19.04
C THR A 553 7.89 -12.69 17.57
N ALA A 554 8.99 -11.98 17.26
CA ALA A 554 9.57 -11.99 15.92
C ALA A 554 9.94 -13.39 15.46
N GLU A 555 10.53 -14.21 16.37
CA GLU A 555 10.93 -15.58 16.10
C GLU A 555 9.73 -16.48 15.79
N ARG A 556 8.63 -16.31 16.53
CA ARG A 556 7.41 -17.08 16.32
C ARG A 556 6.73 -16.71 14.99
N VAL A 557 6.69 -15.44 14.65
CA VAL A 557 6.19 -14.98 13.34
C VAL A 557 7.07 -15.48 12.20
N ALA A 558 8.40 -15.42 12.35
CA ALA A 558 9.35 -15.96 11.39
C ALA A 558 9.14 -17.48 11.18
N ALA A 559 8.99 -18.24 12.26
CA ALA A 559 8.73 -19.68 12.19
C ALA A 559 7.38 -20.00 11.54
N TRP A 560 6.32 -19.26 11.89
CA TRP A 560 4.99 -19.47 11.33
C TRP A 560 4.94 -19.17 9.82
N LEU A 561 5.61 -18.13 9.39
CA LEU A 561 5.64 -17.68 7.99
C LEU A 561 6.88 -18.19 7.22
N ALA A 562 7.63 -19.17 7.74
CA ALA A 562 8.88 -19.65 7.13
C ALA A 562 8.73 -20.15 5.68
N HIS A 563 7.56 -20.61 5.28
CA HIS A 563 7.25 -21.00 3.90
C HIS A 563 7.12 -19.80 2.93
N LEU A 564 6.97 -18.59 3.45
CA LEU A 564 6.86 -17.34 2.68
C LEU A 564 8.05 -16.41 2.90
N VAL A 565 8.53 -16.28 4.14
CA VAL A 565 9.56 -15.34 4.57
C VAL A 565 10.92 -16.01 4.58
N GLN A 566 11.88 -15.46 3.83
CA GLN A 566 13.25 -15.98 3.71
C GLN A 566 14.28 -15.07 4.40
N GLY A 567 13.86 -13.93 4.89
CA GLY A 567 14.70 -12.94 5.57
C GLY A 567 14.40 -12.85 7.06
N PRO A 568 15.07 -11.94 7.76
CA PRO A 568 14.77 -11.65 9.15
C PRO A 568 13.36 -11.08 9.31
N VAL A 569 12.79 -11.29 10.49
CA VAL A 569 11.55 -10.64 10.94
C VAL A 569 11.92 -9.73 12.11
N THR A 570 11.58 -8.45 11.99
CA THR A 570 11.77 -7.46 13.06
C THR A 570 10.42 -7.04 13.59
N ARG A 571 10.27 -7.03 14.92
CA ARG A 571 9.06 -6.55 15.61
C ARG A 571 9.28 -5.15 16.17
N TYR A 572 8.35 -4.27 15.90
CA TYR A 572 8.27 -2.93 16.46
C TYR A 572 7.02 -2.77 17.31
N GLU A 573 7.08 -1.88 18.30
CA GLU A 573 5.94 -1.56 19.15
C GLU A 573 5.31 -0.22 18.78
N VAL A 574 3.98 -0.18 18.82
CA VAL A 574 3.18 1.04 18.58
C VAL A 574 2.20 1.18 19.76
N PRO A 575 2.71 1.53 20.95
CA PRO A 575 1.93 1.48 22.18
C PRO A 575 0.74 2.45 22.20
N GLY A 576 0.80 3.56 21.48
CA GLY A 576 -0.26 4.57 21.45
C GLY A 576 -1.59 4.04 20.86
N ILE A 577 -1.54 3.02 20.00
CA ILE A 577 -2.71 2.34 19.43
C ILE A 577 -2.78 0.87 19.81
N HIS A 578 -2.05 0.45 20.85
CA HIS A 578 -2.00 -0.92 21.35
C HIS A 578 -1.64 -1.96 20.28
N ALA A 579 -0.60 -1.69 19.50
CA ALA A 579 -0.25 -2.48 18.34
C ALA A 579 1.21 -2.91 18.31
N LEU A 580 1.46 -3.93 17.48
CA LEU A 580 2.78 -4.38 17.05
C LEU A 580 2.88 -4.25 15.53
N ASN A 581 4.07 -3.98 15.00
CA ASN A 581 4.33 -4.02 13.57
C ASN A 581 5.49 -4.98 13.29
N PHE A 582 5.30 -5.91 12.38
CA PHE A 582 6.31 -6.87 11.96
C PHE A 582 6.79 -6.54 10.55
N VAL A 583 8.09 -6.40 10.40
CA VAL A 583 8.75 -6.21 9.10
C VAL A 583 9.41 -7.53 8.71
N CYS A 584 8.92 -8.14 7.64
CA CYS A 584 9.34 -9.44 7.14
C CYS A 584 10.14 -9.23 5.85
N GLU A 585 11.47 -9.35 5.91
CA GLU A 585 12.32 -9.16 4.74
C GLU A 585 12.31 -10.38 3.83
N ARG A 586 12.53 -10.18 2.52
CA ARG A 586 12.51 -11.23 1.49
C ARG A 586 11.26 -12.13 1.59
N ALA A 587 10.12 -11.51 1.81
CA ALA A 587 8.85 -12.18 2.06
C ALA A 587 8.00 -12.38 0.79
N LEU A 588 8.30 -11.65 -0.30
CA LEU A 588 7.39 -11.55 -1.45
C LEU A 588 7.92 -12.23 -2.73
N GLY A 589 9.02 -13.00 -2.62
CA GLY A 589 9.57 -13.74 -3.76
C GLY A 589 10.13 -12.84 -4.87
N GLY A 590 10.80 -11.77 -4.47
CA GLY A 590 11.43 -10.80 -5.38
C GLY A 590 10.64 -9.50 -5.55
N GLY A 591 9.54 -9.34 -4.83
CA GLY A 591 8.70 -8.15 -4.83
C GLY A 591 7.52 -8.21 -5.80
N GLY A 592 6.53 -7.34 -5.59
CA GLY A 592 5.22 -7.40 -6.24
C GLY A 592 5.23 -7.53 -7.75
N MET A 593 6.18 -6.87 -8.44
CA MET A 593 6.31 -6.94 -9.90
C MET A 593 6.99 -8.21 -10.41
N ALA A 594 7.90 -8.80 -9.61
CA ALA A 594 8.73 -9.93 -10.02
C ALA A 594 8.20 -11.27 -9.50
N SER A 595 7.43 -11.27 -8.43
CA SER A 595 6.91 -12.47 -7.78
C SER A 595 6.03 -13.31 -8.72
N LEU A 596 6.24 -14.62 -8.67
CA LEU A 596 5.37 -15.59 -9.34
C LEU A 596 4.19 -16.05 -8.47
N ARG A 597 4.14 -15.68 -7.19
CA ARG A 597 3.09 -16.07 -6.24
C ARG A 597 1.74 -15.49 -6.63
N ASN A 598 0.66 -16.15 -6.21
CA ASN A 598 -0.70 -15.65 -6.34
C ASN A 598 -0.91 -14.36 -5.51
N ASP A 599 -0.27 -14.28 -4.34
CA ASP A 599 -0.21 -13.08 -3.51
C ASP A 599 1.18 -12.41 -3.64
N PRO A 600 1.43 -11.64 -4.71
CA PRO A 600 2.74 -11.03 -4.95
C PRO A 600 2.99 -9.81 -4.06
N LEU A 601 1.95 -9.22 -3.45
CA LEU A 601 1.98 -8.03 -2.62
C LEU A 601 1.82 -8.35 -1.12
N GLY A 602 1.72 -9.65 -0.75
CA GLY A 602 1.61 -10.06 0.64
C GLY A 602 0.31 -9.62 1.34
N LYS A 603 -0.75 -9.32 0.60
CA LYS A 603 -2.02 -8.85 1.17
C LYS A 603 -2.71 -9.92 2.04
N GLY A 604 -2.45 -11.19 1.77
CA GLY A 604 -2.96 -12.33 2.56
C GLY A 604 -2.08 -12.73 3.74
N MET A 605 -0.86 -12.18 3.89
CA MET A 605 0.07 -12.63 4.93
C MET A 605 -0.47 -12.36 6.35
N ALA A 606 -1.16 -11.25 6.56
CA ALA A 606 -1.83 -10.96 7.83
C ALA A 606 -2.89 -12.02 8.17
N GLN A 607 -3.67 -12.47 7.18
CA GLN A 607 -4.71 -13.47 7.39
C GLN A 607 -4.12 -14.84 7.74
N ILE A 608 -2.96 -15.19 7.18
CA ILE A 608 -2.21 -16.38 7.54
C ILE A 608 -1.69 -16.25 8.99
N LEU A 609 -1.13 -15.10 9.36
CA LEU A 609 -0.66 -14.84 10.71
C LEU A 609 -1.80 -14.91 11.75
N LEU A 610 -2.98 -14.38 11.41
CA LEU A 610 -4.15 -14.39 12.30
C LEU A 610 -4.65 -15.81 12.64
N SER A 611 -4.19 -16.85 11.94
CA SER A 611 -4.49 -18.24 12.27
C SER A 611 -3.55 -18.84 13.32
N ILE A 612 -2.48 -18.16 13.74
CA ILE A 612 -1.55 -18.68 14.76
C ILE A 612 -2.28 -18.90 16.08
N PRO A 613 -2.14 -20.09 16.74
CA PRO A 613 -2.79 -20.35 18.02
C PRO A 613 -2.14 -19.53 19.15
N VAL A 614 -2.94 -18.93 20.02
CA VAL A 614 -2.48 -18.20 21.21
C VAL A 614 -3.28 -18.61 22.43
N ARG A 615 -2.68 -18.60 23.62
CA ARG A 615 -3.32 -18.97 24.89
C ARG A 615 -3.78 -17.74 25.63
N VAL A 616 -5.07 -17.64 25.89
CA VAL A 616 -5.74 -16.46 26.47
C VAL A 616 -6.60 -16.88 27.65
N ALA A 617 -6.62 -16.07 28.70
CA ALA A 617 -7.55 -16.25 29.80
C ALA A 617 -9.00 -16.03 29.28
N PRO A 618 -9.96 -16.95 29.58
CA PRO A 618 -11.32 -16.84 29.06
C PRO A 618 -12.00 -15.51 29.35
N GLY A 619 -11.74 -14.89 30.49
CA GLY A 619 -12.30 -13.59 30.87
C GLY A 619 -11.81 -12.40 30.02
N LEU A 620 -10.77 -12.60 29.19
CA LEU A 620 -10.29 -11.61 28.22
C LEU A 620 -10.91 -11.77 26.84
N LEU A 621 -11.69 -12.81 26.60
CA LEU A 621 -12.42 -13.00 25.34
C LEU A 621 -13.81 -12.40 25.46
N ASP A 622 -14.24 -11.61 24.47
CA ASP A 622 -15.61 -11.20 24.34
C ASP A 622 -16.50 -12.39 23.97
N ALA A 623 -17.79 -12.33 24.30
CA ALA A 623 -18.76 -13.29 23.78
C ALA A 623 -18.65 -13.34 22.24
N ASP A 624 -18.46 -14.52 21.72
CA ASP A 624 -18.04 -14.80 20.35
C ASP A 624 -19.00 -14.24 19.29
N PRO A 625 -18.64 -13.21 18.50
CA PRO A 625 -19.42 -12.84 17.34
C PRO A 625 -19.35 -13.91 16.23
N LEU A 626 -18.38 -14.84 16.30
CA LEU A 626 -18.16 -15.96 15.38
C LEU A 626 -18.54 -17.31 15.99
N SER A 627 -19.22 -17.34 17.16
CA SER A 627 -19.71 -18.58 17.75
C SER A 627 -20.71 -19.24 16.80
N PRO A 628 -20.63 -20.56 16.55
CA PRO A 628 -21.63 -21.28 15.80
C PRO A 628 -23.04 -21.28 16.46
N GLU A 629 -23.17 -20.82 17.70
CA GLU A 629 -24.41 -20.44 18.31
C GLU A 629 -24.77 -18.99 17.91
N GLY A 630 -25.14 -18.82 16.64
CA GLY A 630 -25.68 -17.56 16.12
C GLY A 630 -26.92 -17.10 16.90
N PRO A 631 -27.30 -15.80 16.86
CA PRO A 631 -28.48 -15.28 17.53
C PRO A 631 -29.69 -16.12 17.13
N ALA A 632 -30.44 -16.54 18.14
CA ALA A 632 -31.67 -17.34 17.99
C ALA A 632 -32.49 -16.81 16.81
N GLN A 633 -32.81 -17.70 15.87
CA GLN A 633 -33.65 -17.35 14.72
C GLN A 633 -34.93 -16.69 15.26
N PRO A 634 -35.39 -15.55 14.72
CA PRO A 634 -36.66 -15.01 15.10
C PRO A 634 -37.73 -16.06 14.75
N GLU A 635 -38.50 -16.43 15.75
CA GLU A 635 -39.63 -17.34 15.59
C GLU A 635 -40.46 -16.95 14.36
N ALA A 636 -40.64 -17.90 13.46
CA ALA A 636 -41.51 -17.76 12.32
C ALA A 636 -42.93 -17.38 12.84
N ARG A 637 -43.35 -16.15 12.63
CA ARG A 637 -44.75 -15.76 12.81
C ARG A 637 -45.58 -16.53 11.78
N SER A 638 -46.28 -17.53 12.27
CA SER A 638 -47.38 -18.17 11.57
C SER A 638 -48.49 -17.16 11.31
N THR A 639 -48.70 -16.79 10.06
CA THR A 639 -50.03 -16.70 9.39
C THR A 639 -49.80 -16.46 7.91
#